data_b325e315a8b09f09494e7cff324c08a3
#
_entry.id   b325e315a8b09f09494e7cff324c08a3
#
_cell.length_a   1.000
_cell.length_b   1.000
_cell.length_c   1.000
_cell.angle_alpha   90.00
_cell.angle_beta   90.00
_cell.angle_gamma   90.00
#
_symmetry.space_group_name_H-M   'P 1'
#
loop_
_entity.id
_entity.type
_entity.pdbx_description
1 polymer ?
#
loop_
_entity_poly.entity_id
_entity_poly.type
_entity_poly.pdbx_seq_one_letter_code
_entity_poly.pdbx_strand_id
1 'polypeptide(L)'
;MKLRFNIDYRAVYGENIVLNILTGRDDEVRKRVMNTIDGNTWRCEYEPSEKVSRLDYFYSVERDGREVRHEWLVMPHRLDLTSRSAKRYIIFDHWIDIPEDSYLYSSAFTNCVASRKRLEPKDAKYTMSVQLKVRAPQLRTGETLVLIGNGRLLGDWDVARGIHMTEHNYDEWMVTLDVSQLSSPLLEFKFAIINPARPTTPMWENGDNRHVMLPMLKPGDAVVYELSQAYFPLPPAKLAGTVIPIFSLRSEHSFGVGDFGDLKRMIDWVASTGQRVLQVLPINDTTITGTWQDSYPYNSISIYALHPQYIDLNQLPALADKKRMAEFETLRVELNALPQIDYERVNKAKHEYLRELYKQEGAELLKSDEFKEFFAANKDWLVPYAAFCHYRDEYGTASFGQWPDHRTFTPEEFDAMSNARTKLYKEVAYWYFVQFYLDKQMHGAHEYALSKRVVLKGDIPIGISRDGVEAWVEPKYFNLNGQAGAPPDAFSTNGQNWGFPTYNWDVMLADGCSWWVKRFRKMAQYFDAYRIDHVLGFFRIWEIPIDAVHGLLGQFSPSLGMSADEIRGYGLNFQEELMTQPFIADWVIDRVFGPHAGLVRDRYVERVHDDIYRMRPAYDTQRKVEAAFAGKTSDDDIWVRDGLYSLISDVLFVRDRKNPGLYHPRISVQHDFIYEALYDNDKQAFNRLYNDYYYRRNNDFWYHEAMKKLPKLVQATRMLVCAEDLGMVPDCVAWVMNELRILSLEIQSMPKDPKLTFGNLNLNPYRSVSTISTHDMSTLRQWWDEDYELTQQYYNSVMWRGDGAPHPLPGWLASDIVRNHLNSPSMLCLLSWQDWMSIDEKLRLPDANAERINIPANPRHYWRYRMHLTIEQLMQESAFNAKVQELINQSGRL
;
A
#
# COMPACT_ATOMS: atom_id res chain seq x y z
N MET A 1 -35.90 25.61 -4.95
CA MET A 1 -36.00 24.29 -5.58
C MET A 1 -35.99 23.28 -4.44
N LYS A 2 -36.96 22.40 -4.37
CA LYS A 2 -37.12 21.40 -3.30
C LYS A 2 -36.56 20.05 -3.74
N LEU A 3 -35.74 19.42 -2.90
CA LEU A 3 -35.24 18.06 -3.09
C LEU A 3 -35.86 17.15 -2.05
N ARG A 4 -36.47 16.06 -2.49
CA ARG A 4 -37.04 15.04 -1.60
C ARG A 4 -36.25 13.74 -1.82
N PHE A 5 -35.48 13.35 -0.82
CA PHE A 5 -34.74 12.09 -0.81
C PHE A 5 -35.57 10.99 -0.18
N ASN A 6 -35.60 9.84 -0.83
CA ASN A 6 -36.25 8.62 -0.34
C ASN A 6 -35.24 7.48 -0.45
N ILE A 7 -35.16 6.66 0.61
CA ILE A 7 -34.32 5.46 0.61
C ILE A 7 -35.06 4.35 1.40
N ASP A 8 -34.99 3.14 0.88
CA ASP A 8 -35.46 1.95 1.59
C ASP A 8 -34.28 1.34 2.36
N TYR A 9 -34.44 1.29 3.69
CA TYR A 9 -33.45 0.69 4.59
C TYR A 9 -34.14 0.18 5.86
N ARG A 10 -34.01 -1.10 6.14
CA ARG A 10 -34.56 -1.71 7.34
C ARG A 10 -33.70 -1.42 8.55
N ALA A 11 -34.03 -0.40 9.31
CA ALA A 11 -33.36 -0.02 10.53
C ALA A 11 -33.79 -0.89 11.72
N VAL A 12 -32.87 -1.05 12.66
CA VAL A 12 -33.16 -1.66 13.96
C VAL A 12 -33.67 -0.58 14.90
N TYR A 13 -34.45 -0.96 15.90
CA TYR A 13 -35.00 -0.03 16.88
C TYR A 13 -33.90 0.83 17.54
N GLY A 14 -34.08 2.14 17.55
CA GLY A 14 -33.12 3.11 18.05
C GLY A 14 -32.12 3.63 17.00
N GLU A 15 -32.14 3.12 15.77
CA GLU A 15 -31.37 3.64 14.66
C GLU A 15 -32.11 4.68 13.86
N ASN A 16 -31.38 5.67 13.37
CA ASN A 16 -31.84 6.68 12.43
C ASN A 16 -31.00 6.68 11.18
N ILE A 17 -31.62 6.90 10.04
CA ILE A 17 -30.91 7.13 8.78
C ILE A 17 -30.63 8.62 8.66
N VAL A 18 -29.41 8.96 8.30
CA VAL A 18 -28.94 10.33 8.15
C VAL A 18 -28.44 10.55 6.73
N LEU A 19 -28.97 11.57 6.08
CA LEU A 19 -28.46 12.06 4.81
C LEU A 19 -27.26 12.98 5.07
N ASN A 20 -26.12 12.64 4.49
CA ASN A 20 -24.87 13.38 4.62
C ASN A 20 -24.54 14.02 3.27
N ILE A 21 -24.59 15.35 3.19
CA ILE A 21 -24.32 16.11 1.97
C ILE A 21 -22.88 16.63 2.02
N LEU A 22 -22.09 16.27 1.01
CA LEU A 22 -20.70 16.69 0.88
C LEU A 22 -20.64 18.14 0.36
N THR A 23 -19.93 19.02 1.06
CA THR A 23 -19.87 20.44 0.70
C THR A 23 -18.67 20.79 -0.20
N GLY A 24 -17.81 19.82 -0.49
CA GLY A 24 -16.61 20.00 -1.31
C GLY A 24 -15.45 20.74 -0.63
N ARG A 25 -15.60 21.04 0.67
CA ARG A 25 -14.54 21.67 1.49
C ARG A 25 -14.11 20.67 2.57
N ASP A 26 -12.87 20.25 2.54
CA ASP A 26 -12.16 19.50 3.60
C ASP A 26 -12.99 18.47 4.39
N ASP A 27 -13.68 17.58 3.69
CA ASP A 27 -14.56 16.54 4.28
C ASP A 27 -15.73 17.11 5.14
N GLU A 28 -16.08 18.38 4.99
CA GLU A 28 -17.21 18.97 5.67
C GLU A 28 -18.53 18.39 5.17
N VAL A 29 -19.34 17.86 6.08
CA VAL A 29 -20.60 17.18 5.80
C VAL A 29 -21.75 17.92 6.45
N ARG A 30 -22.79 18.21 5.67
CA ARG A 30 -24.08 18.70 6.22
C ARG A 30 -25.02 17.53 6.45
N LYS A 31 -25.33 17.26 7.71
CA LYS A 31 -26.20 16.16 8.12
C LYS A 31 -27.66 16.55 8.18
N ARG A 32 -28.55 15.65 7.76
CA ARG A 32 -29.98 15.71 7.91
C ARG A 32 -30.55 14.37 8.37
N VAL A 33 -31.16 14.32 9.54
CA VAL A 33 -31.84 13.12 10.03
C VAL A 33 -33.07 12.91 9.17
N MET A 34 -33.28 11.71 8.68
CA MET A 34 -34.45 11.34 7.89
C MET A 34 -35.62 10.91 8.78
N ASN A 35 -36.81 10.99 8.23
CA ASN A 35 -38.05 10.59 8.90
C ASN A 35 -38.59 9.28 8.34
N THR A 36 -39.17 8.44 9.19
CA THR A 36 -39.80 7.20 8.81
C THR A 36 -41.10 7.03 9.57
N ILE A 37 -42.04 6.25 9.02
CA ILE A 37 -43.30 5.84 9.68
C ILE A 37 -43.20 4.35 10.03
N ASP A 38 -42.55 3.57 9.22
CA ASP A 38 -42.53 2.10 9.27
C ASP A 38 -41.16 1.49 9.61
N GLY A 39 -40.12 2.33 9.75
CA GLY A 39 -38.75 1.87 9.98
C GLY A 39 -38.06 1.26 8.75
N ASN A 40 -38.70 1.24 7.59
CA ASN A 40 -38.17 0.68 6.35
C ASN A 40 -37.99 1.72 5.24
N THR A 41 -38.96 2.65 5.11
CA THR A 41 -38.88 3.73 4.12
C THR A 41 -38.56 5.04 4.81
N TRP A 42 -37.45 5.65 4.41
CA TRP A 42 -36.94 6.87 5.01
C TRP A 42 -37.02 8.02 4.02
N ARG A 43 -37.39 9.20 4.54
CA ARG A 43 -37.61 10.38 3.71
C ARG A 43 -37.06 11.64 4.34
N CYS A 44 -36.48 12.52 3.50
CA CYS A 44 -35.96 13.82 3.93
C CYS A 44 -36.21 14.88 2.84
N GLU A 45 -36.61 16.09 3.25
CA GLU A 45 -36.69 17.26 2.36
C GLU A 45 -35.46 18.17 2.59
N TYR A 46 -34.86 18.64 1.52
CA TYR A 46 -33.74 19.54 1.54
C TYR A 46 -33.90 20.65 0.50
N GLU A 47 -33.62 21.88 0.92
CA GLU A 47 -33.54 23.03 0.00
C GLU A 47 -32.09 23.59 0.06
N PRO A 48 -31.32 23.51 -1.02
CA PRO A 48 -30.01 24.14 -1.08
C PRO A 48 -30.11 25.66 -0.85
N SER A 49 -29.21 26.20 -0.04
CA SER A 49 -29.17 27.66 0.24
C SER A 49 -28.65 28.48 -0.94
N GLU A 50 -27.94 27.82 -1.84
CA GLU A 50 -27.37 28.41 -3.05
C GLU A 50 -27.84 27.64 -4.28
N LYS A 51 -27.73 28.28 -5.45
CA LYS A 51 -28.04 27.60 -6.72
C LYS A 51 -26.92 26.61 -7.05
N VAL A 52 -27.19 25.32 -6.85
CA VAL A 52 -26.27 24.23 -7.14
C VAL A 52 -26.71 23.49 -8.39
N SER A 53 -25.75 22.99 -9.16
CA SER A 53 -25.99 22.15 -10.35
C SER A 53 -25.77 20.67 -10.05
N ARG A 54 -25.09 20.36 -8.96
CA ARG A 54 -24.68 19.01 -8.56
C ARG A 54 -24.60 18.90 -7.04
N LEU A 55 -24.95 17.74 -6.49
CA LEU A 55 -24.75 17.37 -5.09
C LEU A 55 -24.16 15.98 -5.01
N ASP A 56 -23.12 15.83 -4.21
CA ASP A 56 -22.58 14.53 -3.80
C ASP A 56 -23.00 14.27 -2.35
N TYR A 57 -23.44 13.05 -2.04
CA TYR A 57 -23.99 12.70 -0.73
C TYR A 57 -23.91 11.21 -0.47
N PHE A 58 -24.07 10.81 0.79
CA PHE A 58 -24.19 9.43 1.22
C PHE A 58 -25.15 9.29 2.40
N TYR A 59 -25.56 8.06 2.69
CA TYR A 59 -26.36 7.75 3.85
C TYR A 59 -25.55 7.08 4.94
N SER A 60 -25.88 7.38 6.19
CA SER A 60 -25.31 6.72 7.36
C SER A 60 -26.42 6.29 8.32
N VAL A 61 -26.10 5.29 9.15
CA VAL A 61 -26.93 4.84 10.26
C VAL A 61 -26.35 5.39 11.54
N GLU A 62 -27.14 6.11 12.32
CA GLU A 62 -26.73 6.63 13.62
C GLU A 62 -27.59 6.03 14.73
N ARG A 63 -26.97 5.70 15.87
CA ARG A 63 -27.61 5.29 17.11
C ARG A 63 -27.09 6.16 18.24
N ASP A 64 -27.98 6.76 19.02
CA ASP A 64 -27.62 7.66 20.12
C ASP A 64 -26.65 8.80 19.70
N GLY A 65 -26.87 9.32 18.49
CA GLY A 65 -26.03 10.40 17.92
C GLY A 65 -24.64 9.97 17.47
N ARG A 66 -24.37 8.68 17.45
CA ARG A 66 -23.10 8.12 16.96
C ARG A 66 -23.34 7.32 15.68
N GLU A 67 -22.46 7.53 14.71
CA GLU A 67 -22.47 6.74 13.49
C GLU A 67 -22.06 5.30 13.79
N VAL A 68 -22.89 4.34 13.39
CA VAL A 68 -22.65 2.91 13.54
C VAL A 68 -22.36 2.22 12.22
N ARG A 69 -22.79 2.82 11.10
CA ARG A 69 -22.58 2.32 9.75
C ARG A 69 -22.73 3.45 8.73
N HIS A 70 -22.02 3.39 7.64
CA HIS A 70 -22.21 4.27 6.49
C HIS A 70 -22.08 3.49 5.19
N GLU A 71 -22.54 4.07 4.09
CA GLU A 71 -22.37 3.53 2.76
C GLU A 71 -20.91 3.54 2.30
N TRP A 72 -20.66 2.89 1.18
CA TRP A 72 -19.34 2.92 0.53
C TRP A 72 -19.02 4.34 0.03
N LEU A 73 -17.90 4.90 0.53
CA LEU A 73 -17.54 6.31 0.31
C LEU A 73 -16.68 6.57 -0.92
N VAL A 74 -16.14 5.52 -1.56
CA VAL A 74 -15.29 5.69 -2.76
C VAL A 74 -16.12 6.24 -3.93
N MET A 75 -17.38 5.80 -4.03
CA MET A 75 -18.34 6.26 -5.03
C MET A 75 -19.65 6.67 -4.36
N PRO A 76 -19.73 7.86 -3.75
CA PRO A 76 -20.95 8.37 -3.14
C PRO A 76 -22.04 8.59 -4.19
N HIS A 77 -23.26 8.79 -3.73
CA HIS A 77 -24.34 9.20 -4.61
C HIS A 77 -24.04 10.56 -5.22
N ARG A 78 -24.42 10.74 -6.49
CA ARG A 78 -24.33 12.02 -7.19
C ARG A 78 -25.64 12.38 -7.82
N LEU A 79 -26.13 13.55 -7.49
CA LEU A 79 -27.36 14.13 -8.09
C LEU A 79 -26.97 15.27 -9.01
N ASP A 80 -27.20 15.09 -10.30
CA ASP A 80 -27.07 16.15 -11.30
C ASP A 80 -28.43 16.80 -11.57
N LEU A 81 -28.54 18.09 -11.26
CA LEU A 81 -29.76 18.88 -11.37
C LEU A 81 -29.91 19.47 -12.78
N THR A 82 -30.20 18.59 -13.74
CA THR A 82 -30.19 18.92 -15.17
C THR A 82 -31.48 19.48 -15.72
N SER A 83 -32.56 19.53 -14.94
CA SER A 83 -33.84 20.12 -15.39
C SER A 83 -34.01 21.53 -14.87
N ARG A 84 -33.78 22.53 -15.73
CA ARG A 84 -33.93 23.95 -15.38
C ARG A 84 -35.38 24.36 -15.09
N SER A 85 -36.35 23.62 -15.60
CA SER A 85 -37.79 23.86 -15.37
C SER A 85 -38.32 23.16 -14.12
N ALA A 86 -37.53 22.28 -13.49
CA ALA A 86 -37.97 21.56 -12.31
C ALA A 86 -38.06 22.46 -11.08
N LYS A 87 -39.20 22.41 -10.43
CA LYS A 87 -39.43 23.06 -9.14
C LYS A 87 -39.20 22.12 -7.97
N ARG A 88 -39.33 20.82 -8.22
CA ARG A 88 -39.15 19.74 -7.24
C ARG A 88 -38.45 18.55 -7.87
N TYR A 89 -37.46 18.02 -7.16
CA TYR A 89 -36.85 16.72 -7.44
C TYR A 89 -37.31 15.68 -6.41
N ILE A 90 -37.71 14.52 -6.90
CA ILE A 90 -38.08 13.37 -6.08
C ILE A 90 -37.04 12.28 -6.38
N ILE A 91 -36.21 11.99 -5.40
CA ILE A 91 -35.04 11.10 -5.54
C ILE A 91 -35.36 9.78 -4.85
N PHE A 92 -35.15 8.67 -5.53
CA PHE A 92 -35.25 7.32 -5.02
C PHE A 92 -33.90 6.64 -5.11
N ASP A 93 -33.29 6.45 -3.94
CA ASP A 93 -31.97 5.83 -3.81
C ASP A 93 -32.12 4.45 -3.16
N HIS A 94 -31.07 3.66 -3.27
CA HIS A 94 -30.89 2.43 -2.52
C HIS A 94 -29.55 2.48 -1.78
N TRP A 95 -29.45 1.71 -0.69
CA TRP A 95 -28.21 1.61 0.10
C TRP A 95 -27.11 0.93 -0.69
N ILE A 96 -25.91 1.52 -0.68
CA ILE A 96 -24.76 1.04 -1.44
C ILE A 96 -23.66 0.60 -0.48
N ASP A 97 -23.48 -0.73 -0.37
CA ASP A 97 -22.31 -1.34 0.27
C ASP A 97 -21.16 -1.49 -0.75
N ILE A 98 -19.99 -1.92 -0.27
CA ILE A 98 -18.85 -2.21 -1.14
C ILE A 98 -19.24 -3.35 -2.10
N PRO A 99 -19.31 -3.11 -3.41
CA PRO A 99 -19.68 -4.16 -4.34
C PRO A 99 -18.57 -5.22 -4.49
N GLU A 100 -18.96 -6.43 -4.87
CA GLU A 100 -18.02 -7.53 -5.13
C GLU A 100 -16.97 -7.18 -6.18
N ASP A 101 -17.37 -6.40 -7.18
CA ASP A 101 -16.54 -5.90 -8.27
C ASP A 101 -16.05 -4.46 -8.06
N SER A 102 -15.87 -4.05 -6.81
CA SER A 102 -15.42 -2.70 -6.44
C SER A 102 -14.11 -2.29 -7.11
N TYR A 103 -13.25 -3.24 -7.47
CA TYR A 103 -12.00 -2.99 -8.19
C TYR A 103 -12.23 -2.31 -9.54
N LEU A 104 -13.35 -2.55 -10.22
CA LEU A 104 -13.69 -1.91 -11.49
C LEU A 104 -13.91 -0.41 -11.35
N TYR A 105 -14.32 0.06 -10.18
CA TYR A 105 -14.47 1.49 -9.88
C TYR A 105 -13.15 2.18 -9.48
N SER A 106 -12.09 1.41 -9.30
CA SER A 106 -10.78 1.99 -8.97
C SER A 106 -10.22 2.81 -10.14
N SER A 107 -9.35 3.76 -9.84
CA SER A 107 -8.70 4.56 -10.87
C SER A 107 -7.80 3.71 -11.80
N ALA A 108 -7.34 2.55 -11.33
CA ALA A 108 -6.63 1.59 -12.17
C ALA A 108 -7.47 1.16 -13.39
N PHE A 109 -8.77 1.00 -13.23
CA PHE A 109 -9.68 0.65 -14.31
C PHE A 109 -10.29 1.90 -14.97
N THR A 110 -10.92 2.77 -14.21
CA THR A 110 -11.68 3.91 -14.75
C THR A 110 -10.84 4.98 -15.44
N ASN A 111 -9.60 5.16 -15.01
CA ASN A 111 -8.67 6.14 -15.56
C ASN A 111 -7.63 5.53 -16.49
N CYS A 112 -7.44 4.21 -16.44
CA CYS A 112 -6.39 3.52 -17.16
C CYS A 112 -6.93 2.42 -18.08
N VAL A 113 -7.14 1.21 -17.54
CA VAL A 113 -7.42 0.01 -18.35
C VAL A 113 -8.73 0.13 -19.15
N ALA A 114 -9.78 0.63 -18.53
CA ALA A 114 -11.12 0.82 -19.11
C ALA A 114 -11.50 2.30 -19.23
N SER A 115 -10.52 3.17 -19.43
CA SER A 115 -10.74 4.62 -19.54
C SER A 115 -11.73 4.98 -20.64
N ARG A 116 -12.74 5.79 -20.29
CA ARG A 116 -13.76 6.32 -21.18
C ARG A 116 -13.91 7.83 -20.98
N LYS A 117 -14.39 8.51 -22.02
CA LYS A 117 -14.69 9.94 -21.93
C LYS A 117 -16.00 10.15 -21.19
N ARG A 118 -15.99 10.86 -20.10
CA ARG A 118 -17.18 11.32 -19.38
C ARG A 118 -17.63 12.66 -19.95
N LEU A 119 -18.93 12.84 -20.02
CA LEU A 119 -19.55 14.05 -20.57
C LEU A 119 -20.32 14.79 -19.49
N GLU A 120 -20.27 16.11 -19.52
CA GLU A 120 -21.11 16.92 -18.62
C GLU A 120 -22.59 16.70 -18.96
N PRO A 121 -23.46 16.60 -17.94
CA PRO A 121 -24.89 16.43 -18.14
C PRO A 121 -25.47 17.62 -18.91
N LYS A 122 -26.36 17.34 -19.85
CA LYS A 122 -27.05 18.38 -20.62
C LYS A 122 -28.36 18.74 -19.95
N ASP A 123 -28.68 20.03 -19.93
CA ASP A 123 -29.95 20.51 -19.42
C ASP A 123 -31.13 19.99 -20.27
N ALA A 124 -32.11 19.40 -19.63
CA ALA A 124 -33.37 19.01 -20.27
C ALA A 124 -34.47 20.06 -19.96
N LYS A 125 -35.25 20.41 -21.00
CA LYS A 125 -36.36 21.37 -20.86
C LYS A 125 -37.71 20.65 -20.90
N TYR A 126 -37.87 19.62 -20.07
CA TYR A 126 -39.11 18.87 -19.99
C TYR A 126 -39.99 19.38 -18.87
N THR A 127 -41.33 19.37 -19.14
CA THR A 127 -42.34 19.77 -18.13
C THR A 127 -42.35 18.77 -16.96
N MET A 128 -42.24 17.49 -17.25
CA MET A 128 -42.11 16.39 -16.30
C MET A 128 -41.03 15.45 -16.81
N SER A 129 -40.08 15.10 -15.99
CA SER A 129 -38.96 14.26 -16.39
C SER A 129 -38.69 13.13 -15.42
N VAL A 130 -38.12 12.06 -15.97
CA VAL A 130 -37.51 10.96 -15.19
C VAL A 130 -36.06 10.83 -15.61
N GLN A 131 -35.19 10.85 -14.61
CA GLN A 131 -33.78 10.57 -14.76
C GLN A 131 -33.50 9.15 -14.24
N LEU A 132 -33.03 8.28 -15.11
CA LEU A 132 -32.64 6.91 -14.75
C LEU A 132 -31.12 6.85 -14.70
N LYS A 133 -30.58 6.42 -13.55
CA LYS A 133 -29.14 6.27 -13.30
C LYS A 133 -28.85 4.81 -12.98
N VAL A 134 -27.78 4.28 -13.56
CA VAL A 134 -27.33 2.91 -13.31
C VAL A 134 -25.81 2.85 -13.34
N ARG A 135 -25.25 2.08 -12.43
CA ARG A 135 -23.82 1.74 -12.43
C ARG A 135 -23.59 0.52 -13.32
N ALA A 136 -22.65 0.64 -14.25
CA ALA A 136 -22.29 -0.43 -15.18
C ALA A 136 -20.77 -0.44 -15.42
N PRO A 137 -19.97 -0.99 -14.47
CA PRO A 137 -18.51 -0.87 -14.50
C PRO A 137 -17.82 -1.83 -15.48
N GLN A 138 -18.52 -2.81 -16.03
CA GLN A 138 -17.92 -3.82 -16.91
C GLN A 138 -17.70 -3.35 -18.36
N LEU A 139 -18.18 -2.16 -18.75
CA LEU A 139 -17.99 -1.64 -20.10
C LEU A 139 -16.52 -1.38 -20.40
N ARG A 140 -16.12 -1.74 -21.60
CA ARG A 140 -14.76 -1.49 -22.13
C ARG A 140 -14.69 -0.14 -22.81
N THR A 141 -13.48 0.31 -23.08
CA THR A 141 -13.27 1.54 -23.86
C THR A 141 -13.93 1.44 -25.24
N GLY A 142 -14.70 2.49 -25.60
CA GLY A 142 -15.42 2.55 -26.87
C GLY A 142 -16.81 1.90 -26.86
N GLU A 143 -17.19 1.16 -25.83
CA GLU A 143 -18.53 0.62 -25.65
C GLU A 143 -19.47 1.67 -25.06
N THR A 144 -20.77 1.52 -25.33
CA THR A 144 -21.82 2.37 -24.77
C THR A 144 -22.95 1.55 -24.18
N LEU A 145 -23.60 2.12 -23.17
CA LEU A 145 -24.79 1.52 -22.55
C LEU A 145 -26.04 2.05 -23.21
N VAL A 146 -26.96 1.15 -23.54
CA VAL A 146 -28.24 1.47 -24.14
C VAL A 146 -29.38 0.95 -23.28
N LEU A 147 -30.40 1.77 -23.07
CA LEU A 147 -31.65 1.40 -22.43
C LEU A 147 -32.67 1.07 -23.50
N ILE A 148 -33.32 -0.08 -23.38
CA ILE A 148 -34.29 -0.60 -24.33
C ILE A 148 -35.48 -1.14 -23.55
N GLY A 149 -36.71 -0.82 -23.95
CA GLY A 149 -37.86 -1.23 -23.19
C GLY A 149 -39.18 -1.20 -23.95
N ASN A 150 -40.24 -1.38 -23.19
CA ASN A 150 -41.60 -1.42 -23.69
C ASN A 150 -42.12 -0.01 -23.99
N GLY A 151 -42.81 0.10 -25.11
CA GLY A 151 -43.43 1.35 -25.55
C GLY A 151 -42.49 2.26 -26.35
N ARG A 152 -43.11 3.15 -27.12
CA ARG A 152 -42.39 4.02 -28.06
C ARG A 152 -41.27 4.87 -27.44
N LEU A 153 -41.47 5.31 -26.22
CA LEU A 153 -40.48 6.10 -25.50
C LEU A 153 -39.17 5.31 -25.27
N LEU A 154 -39.29 4.01 -25.02
CA LEU A 154 -38.17 3.12 -24.68
C LEU A 154 -37.72 2.25 -25.87
N GLY A 155 -38.19 2.56 -27.09
CA GLY A 155 -37.77 1.93 -28.34
C GLY A 155 -38.47 0.63 -28.72
N ASP A 156 -39.58 0.25 -28.05
CA ASP A 156 -40.40 -0.96 -28.37
C ASP A 156 -39.56 -2.23 -28.47
N TRP A 157 -38.59 -2.40 -27.63
CA TRP A 157 -37.63 -3.54 -27.60
C TRP A 157 -36.75 -3.66 -28.86
N ASP A 158 -36.70 -2.65 -29.69
CA ASP A 158 -35.83 -2.58 -30.87
C ASP A 158 -34.48 -1.92 -30.51
N VAL A 159 -33.41 -2.68 -30.60
CA VAL A 159 -32.05 -2.20 -30.27
C VAL A 159 -31.65 -0.95 -31.03
N ALA A 160 -32.07 -0.87 -32.31
CA ALA A 160 -31.80 0.27 -33.17
C ALA A 160 -32.48 1.56 -32.73
N ARG A 161 -33.57 1.43 -31.96
CA ARG A 161 -34.34 2.53 -31.38
C ARG A 161 -34.07 2.72 -29.87
N GLY A 162 -33.17 1.93 -29.30
CA GLY A 162 -32.78 2.04 -27.93
C GLY A 162 -32.16 3.38 -27.57
N ILE A 163 -32.28 3.80 -26.34
CA ILE A 163 -31.83 5.10 -25.85
C ILE A 163 -30.39 4.98 -25.39
N HIS A 164 -29.45 5.66 -26.05
CA HIS A 164 -28.07 5.74 -25.64
C HIS A 164 -27.95 6.54 -24.34
N MET A 165 -27.38 5.91 -23.32
CA MET A 165 -27.08 6.56 -22.06
C MET A 165 -25.74 7.28 -22.12
N THR A 166 -25.51 8.18 -21.18
CA THR A 166 -24.28 8.98 -21.10
C THR A 166 -23.61 8.77 -19.75
N GLU A 167 -22.32 8.50 -19.78
CA GLU A 167 -21.51 8.40 -18.55
C GLU A 167 -21.11 9.81 -18.09
N HIS A 168 -21.59 10.22 -16.93
CA HIS A 168 -21.31 11.53 -16.32
C HIS A 168 -20.39 11.45 -15.12
N ASN A 169 -20.41 10.33 -14.43
CA ASN A 169 -19.50 9.98 -13.35
C ASN A 169 -18.87 8.61 -13.66
N TYR A 170 -17.84 8.25 -12.97
CA TYR A 170 -17.16 6.97 -13.19
C TYR A 170 -18.14 5.78 -13.13
N ASP A 171 -18.28 5.08 -14.24
CA ASP A 171 -19.15 3.91 -14.38
C ASP A 171 -20.64 4.14 -14.09
N GLU A 172 -21.06 5.38 -13.88
CA GLU A 172 -22.44 5.78 -13.68
C GLU A 172 -23.02 6.37 -14.96
N TRP A 173 -23.99 5.69 -15.50
CA TRP A 173 -24.68 6.03 -16.73
C TRP A 173 -26.05 6.61 -16.43
N MET A 174 -26.44 7.62 -17.18
CA MET A 174 -27.67 8.36 -16.96
C MET A 174 -28.37 8.70 -18.27
N VAL A 175 -29.69 8.73 -18.20
CA VAL A 175 -30.59 9.28 -19.22
C VAL A 175 -31.72 10.05 -18.58
N THR A 176 -32.14 11.13 -19.23
CA THR A 176 -33.32 11.91 -18.81
C THR A 176 -34.41 11.77 -19.88
N LEU A 177 -35.60 11.33 -19.45
CA LEU A 177 -36.73 11.06 -20.28
C LEU A 177 -37.85 12.09 -20.07
N ASP A 178 -38.51 12.55 -21.15
CA ASP A 178 -39.76 13.31 -21.07
C ASP A 178 -40.92 12.34 -20.84
N VAL A 179 -41.53 12.45 -19.69
CA VAL A 179 -42.64 11.57 -19.27
C VAL A 179 -44.00 12.28 -19.31
N SER A 180 -44.07 13.49 -19.87
CA SER A 180 -45.32 14.28 -19.96
C SER A 180 -46.43 13.63 -20.76
N GLN A 181 -46.05 12.71 -21.71
CA GLN A 181 -46.97 12.03 -22.62
C GLN A 181 -47.13 10.53 -22.34
N LEU A 182 -46.66 10.05 -21.21
CA LEU A 182 -46.81 8.63 -20.87
C LEU A 182 -48.22 8.24 -20.55
N SER A 183 -48.70 7.17 -21.17
CA SER A 183 -49.99 6.56 -20.92
C SER A 183 -50.04 5.62 -19.72
N SER A 184 -48.90 5.12 -19.28
CA SER A 184 -48.76 4.22 -18.14
C SER A 184 -47.62 4.71 -17.23
N PRO A 185 -47.81 4.66 -15.88
CA PRO A 185 -46.73 4.98 -14.95
C PRO A 185 -45.68 3.90 -14.81
N LEU A 186 -45.89 2.71 -15.39
CA LEU A 186 -44.96 1.61 -15.34
C LEU A 186 -43.99 1.67 -16.51
N LEU A 187 -42.71 1.76 -16.21
CA LEU A 187 -41.60 1.60 -17.16
C LEU A 187 -41.03 0.18 -17.04
N GLU A 188 -41.03 -0.55 -18.14
CA GLU A 188 -40.39 -1.87 -18.25
C GLU A 188 -39.27 -1.79 -19.27
N PHE A 189 -38.04 -2.14 -18.86
CA PHE A 189 -36.86 -1.98 -19.69
C PHE A 189 -35.72 -2.92 -19.28
N LYS A 190 -34.66 -2.92 -20.07
CA LYS A 190 -33.41 -3.64 -19.81
C LYS A 190 -32.25 -2.87 -20.42
N PHE A 191 -31.04 -3.10 -19.89
CA PHE A 191 -29.81 -2.52 -20.40
C PHE A 191 -29.08 -3.48 -21.34
N ALA A 192 -28.40 -2.89 -22.32
CA ALA A 192 -27.50 -3.63 -23.20
C ALA A 192 -26.21 -2.84 -23.48
N ILE A 193 -25.10 -3.55 -23.58
CA ILE A 193 -23.83 -2.99 -24.06
C ILE A 193 -23.82 -3.08 -25.57
N ILE A 194 -23.51 -1.97 -26.21
CA ILE A 194 -23.32 -1.89 -27.67
C ILE A 194 -21.85 -1.60 -27.95
N ASN A 195 -21.25 -2.47 -28.74
CA ASN A 195 -19.91 -2.23 -29.29
C ASN A 195 -20.08 -1.57 -30.68
N PRO A 196 -19.51 -0.36 -30.90
CA PRO A 196 -19.62 0.32 -32.19
C PRO A 196 -19.14 -0.49 -33.40
N ALA A 197 -18.18 -1.38 -33.19
CA ALA A 197 -17.71 -2.28 -34.27
C ALA A 197 -18.70 -3.42 -34.61
N ARG A 198 -19.68 -3.68 -33.73
CA ARG A 198 -20.72 -4.71 -33.89
C ARG A 198 -22.07 -4.21 -33.35
N PRO A 199 -22.64 -3.13 -33.97
CA PRO A 199 -23.82 -2.45 -33.43
C PRO A 199 -25.10 -3.30 -33.42
N THR A 200 -25.15 -4.37 -34.21
CA THR A 200 -26.29 -5.27 -34.29
C THR A 200 -26.26 -6.45 -33.34
N THR A 201 -25.18 -6.58 -32.55
CA THR A 201 -25.02 -7.68 -31.61
C THR A 201 -24.93 -7.11 -30.18
N PRO A 202 -26.06 -6.76 -29.54
CA PRO A 202 -26.07 -6.24 -28.20
C PRO A 202 -25.72 -7.32 -27.19
N MET A 203 -25.04 -6.94 -26.12
CA MET A 203 -24.87 -7.79 -24.94
C MET A 203 -25.85 -7.35 -23.87
N TRP A 204 -26.86 -8.17 -23.62
CA TRP A 204 -27.89 -7.90 -22.62
C TRP A 204 -27.38 -8.11 -21.18
N GLU A 205 -27.89 -7.30 -20.28
CA GLU A 205 -27.63 -7.51 -18.84
C GLU A 205 -28.24 -8.84 -18.36
N ASN A 206 -27.67 -9.37 -17.28
CA ASN A 206 -28.18 -10.58 -16.62
C ASN A 206 -29.51 -10.30 -15.90
N GLY A 207 -30.31 -11.37 -15.68
CA GLY A 207 -31.56 -11.32 -14.96
C GLY A 207 -32.78 -10.92 -15.80
N ASP A 208 -33.88 -10.64 -15.12
CA ASP A 208 -35.16 -10.28 -15.73
C ASP A 208 -35.22 -8.82 -16.18
N ASN A 209 -36.31 -8.44 -16.85
CA ASN A 209 -36.56 -7.04 -17.21
C ASN A 209 -36.74 -6.21 -15.90
N ARG A 210 -36.28 -4.98 -15.98
CA ARG A 210 -36.44 -4.03 -14.87
C ARG A 210 -37.80 -3.35 -14.94
N HIS A 211 -38.35 -3.07 -13.78
CA HIS A 211 -39.64 -2.39 -13.62
C HIS A 211 -39.48 -1.19 -12.71
N VAL A 212 -39.92 -0.01 -13.17
CA VAL A 212 -39.96 1.19 -12.34
C VAL A 212 -41.37 1.76 -12.41
N MET A 213 -42.00 1.91 -11.23
CA MET A 213 -43.31 2.56 -11.11
C MET A 213 -43.08 4.02 -10.77
N LEU A 214 -43.53 4.90 -11.66
CA LEU A 214 -43.47 6.34 -11.45
C LEU A 214 -44.49 6.80 -10.41
N PRO A 215 -44.12 7.69 -9.48
CA PRO A 215 -45.09 8.33 -8.61
C PRO A 215 -46.02 9.28 -9.43
N MET A 216 -47.09 9.73 -8.83
CA MET A 216 -47.93 10.75 -9.44
C MET A 216 -47.13 12.06 -9.59
N LEU A 217 -46.92 12.49 -10.81
CA LEU A 217 -46.14 13.67 -11.17
C LEU A 217 -47.06 14.85 -11.53
N LYS A 218 -46.54 16.05 -11.28
CA LYS A 218 -47.14 17.33 -11.66
C LYS A 218 -46.17 18.11 -12.54
N PRO A 219 -46.67 19.04 -13.36
CA PRO A 219 -45.78 19.95 -14.09
C PRO A 219 -44.76 20.64 -13.18
N GLY A 220 -43.49 20.55 -13.48
CA GLY A 220 -42.38 21.01 -12.66
C GLY A 220 -41.74 19.95 -11.78
N ASP A 221 -42.18 18.69 -11.87
CA ASP A 221 -41.54 17.58 -11.17
C ASP A 221 -40.47 16.90 -12.03
N ALA A 222 -39.35 16.59 -11.40
CA ALA A 222 -38.31 15.70 -11.93
C ALA A 222 -38.10 14.55 -10.94
N VAL A 223 -38.18 13.33 -11.43
CA VAL A 223 -37.93 12.14 -10.63
C VAL A 223 -36.58 11.56 -10.99
N VAL A 224 -35.81 11.15 -9.99
CA VAL A 224 -34.49 10.51 -10.17
C VAL A 224 -34.54 9.13 -9.54
N TYR A 225 -34.29 8.11 -10.34
CA TYR A 225 -34.12 6.74 -9.86
C TYR A 225 -32.66 6.33 -9.96
N GLU A 226 -32.02 6.02 -8.83
CA GLU A 226 -30.77 5.31 -8.81
C GLU A 226 -31.04 3.81 -8.79
N LEU A 227 -30.79 3.17 -9.92
CA LEU A 227 -31.08 1.75 -10.13
C LEU A 227 -29.92 0.89 -9.59
N SER A 228 -30.21 -0.35 -9.22
CA SER A 228 -29.20 -1.33 -8.87
C SER A 228 -28.24 -1.56 -10.05
N GLN A 229 -26.96 -1.87 -9.73
CA GLN A 229 -25.92 -2.10 -10.73
C GLN A 229 -26.34 -3.10 -11.81
N ALA A 230 -26.02 -2.81 -13.05
CA ALA A 230 -26.19 -3.71 -14.18
C ALA A 230 -24.99 -4.67 -14.29
N TYR A 231 -25.27 -5.97 -14.42
CA TYR A 231 -24.27 -7.02 -14.56
C TYR A 231 -24.42 -7.69 -15.93
N PHE A 232 -23.29 -7.94 -16.58
CA PHE A 232 -23.21 -8.53 -17.91
C PHE A 232 -22.43 -9.85 -17.86
N PRO A 233 -22.70 -10.80 -18.78
CA PRO A 233 -22.04 -12.11 -18.82
C PRO A 233 -20.61 -12.00 -19.38
N LEU A 234 -19.77 -11.24 -18.71
CA LEU A 234 -18.37 -11.04 -19.04
C LEU A 234 -17.46 -11.72 -18.04
N PRO A 235 -16.35 -12.33 -18.49
CA PRO A 235 -15.37 -12.90 -17.55
C PRO A 235 -14.72 -11.79 -16.71
N PRO A 236 -14.32 -12.10 -15.49
CA PRO A 236 -13.61 -11.13 -14.67
C PRO A 236 -12.27 -10.73 -15.29
N ALA A 237 -11.90 -9.45 -15.15
CA ALA A 237 -10.67 -8.91 -15.70
C ALA A 237 -9.44 -9.52 -15.02
N LYS A 238 -8.42 -9.84 -15.81
CA LYS A 238 -7.10 -10.29 -15.33
C LYS A 238 -6.02 -9.50 -16.04
N LEU A 239 -5.01 -9.06 -15.30
CA LEU A 239 -3.90 -8.26 -15.79
C LEU A 239 -2.57 -8.94 -15.47
N ALA A 240 -1.58 -8.72 -16.33
CA ALA A 240 -0.19 -9.09 -16.11
C ALA A 240 0.68 -7.85 -15.99
N GLY A 241 1.78 -7.96 -15.26
CA GLY A 241 2.71 -6.85 -15.08
C GLY A 241 4.08 -7.25 -14.57
N THR A 242 4.90 -6.22 -14.40
CA THR A 242 6.28 -6.33 -13.92
C THR A 242 6.45 -5.54 -12.63
N VAL A 243 7.27 -6.06 -11.73
CA VAL A 243 7.74 -5.39 -10.51
C VAL A 243 9.21 -5.07 -10.68
N ILE A 244 9.58 -3.81 -10.58
CA ILE A 244 10.96 -3.36 -10.60
C ILE A 244 11.09 -2.04 -9.83
N PRO A 245 12.09 -1.90 -8.92
CA PRO A 245 12.38 -0.62 -8.29
C PRO A 245 12.80 0.42 -9.34
N ILE A 246 12.37 1.67 -9.18
CA ILE A 246 12.80 2.74 -10.11
C ILE A 246 14.31 2.87 -10.09
N PHE A 247 14.97 2.77 -8.93
CA PHE A 247 16.44 2.88 -8.85
C PHE A 247 17.16 1.80 -9.66
N SER A 248 16.54 0.65 -9.91
CA SER A 248 17.14 -0.46 -10.67
C SER A 248 17.06 -0.27 -12.18
N LEU A 249 16.27 0.68 -12.67
CA LEU A 249 16.12 0.94 -14.10
C LEU A 249 17.45 1.45 -14.72
N ARG A 250 17.70 1.06 -15.96
CA ARG A 250 18.84 1.50 -16.74
C ARG A 250 18.39 1.84 -18.16
N SER A 251 18.71 3.06 -18.58
CA SER A 251 18.65 3.46 -20.00
C SER A 251 19.99 4.02 -20.45
N GLU A 252 20.13 4.33 -21.73
CA GLU A 252 21.30 5.03 -22.25
C GLU A 252 21.44 6.44 -21.68
N HIS A 253 20.37 6.99 -21.10
CA HIS A 253 20.30 8.35 -20.56
C HIS A 253 20.40 8.44 -19.04
N SER A 254 20.39 7.32 -18.32
CA SER A 254 20.44 7.28 -16.86
C SER A 254 21.73 7.88 -16.32
N PHE A 255 21.69 8.43 -15.13
CA PHE A 255 22.85 8.96 -14.42
C PHE A 255 23.35 7.99 -13.34
N GLY A 256 23.50 6.71 -13.70
CA GLY A 256 23.96 5.67 -12.78
C GLY A 256 22.90 5.11 -11.83
N VAL A 257 21.69 5.63 -11.89
CA VAL A 257 20.52 5.19 -11.14
C VAL A 257 19.28 5.40 -12.01
N GLY A 258 18.27 4.56 -11.86
CA GLY A 258 16.98 4.78 -12.55
C GLY A 258 16.30 6.06 -12.08
N ASP A 259 15.61 6.73 -12.97
CA ASP A 259 14.94 8.00 -12.74
C ASP A 259 13.52 8.03 -13.35
N PHE A 260 12.80 9.15 -13.21
CA PHE A 260 11.45 9.28 -13.72
C PHE A 260 11.38 9.31 -15.26
N GLY A 261 12.45 9.66 -15.95
CA GLY A 261 12.55 9.50 -17.40
C GLY A 261 12.66 8.03 -17.79
N ASP A 262 13.45 7.26 -17.05
CA ASP A 262 13.59 5.81 -17.23
C ASP A 262 12.28 5.08 -16.94
N LEU A 263 11.51 5.59 -15.99
CA LEU A 263 10.17 5.07 -15.70
C LEU A 263 9.25 5.14 -16.94
N LYS A 264 9.27 6.24 -17.67
CA LYS A 264 8.53 6.37 -18.93
C LYS A 264 8.98 5.35 -19.98
N ARG A 265 10.30 5.12 -20.10
CA ARG A 265 10.84 4.13 -21.03
C ARG A 265 10.45 2.71 -20.65
N MET A 266 10.43 2.41 -19.36
CA MET A 266 9.98 1.10 -18.87
C MET A 266 8.48 0.87 -19.10
N ILE A 267 7.67 1.90 -19.00
CA ILE A 267 6.25 1.86 -19.35
C ILE A 267 6.06 1.45 -20.81
N ASP A 268 6.89 1.92 -21.72
CA ASP A 268 6.85 1.53 -23.14
C ASP A 268 7.10 0.03 -23.32
N TRP A 269 8.08 -0.53 -22.61
CA TRP A 269 8.34 -1.97 -22.69
C TRP A 269 7.16 -2.78 -22.13
N VAL A 270 6.65 -2.40 -20.96
CA VAL A 270 5.48 -3.04 -20.33
C VAL A 270 4.29 -3.04 -21.31
N ALA A 271 3.96 -1.90 -21.90
CA ALA A 271 2.87 -1.78 -22.86
C ALA A 271 3.09 -2.62 -24.13
N SER A 272 4.30 -2.61 -24.68
CA SER A 272 4.66 -3.31 -25.91
C SER A 272 4.56 -4.83 -25.80
N THR A 273 4.72 -5.38 -24.60
CA THR A 273 4.64 -6.82 -24.33
C THR A 273 3.25 -7.29 -23.90
N GLY A 274 2.25 -6.42 -23.93
CA GLY A 274 0.86 -6.75 -23.55
C GLY A 274 0.61 -6.72 -22.05
N GLN A 275 1.57 -6.24 -21.26
CA GLN A 275 1.40 -6.01 -19.83
C GLN A 275 0.59 -4.74 -19.58
N ARG A 276 -0.06 -4.66 -18.42
CA ARG A 276 -0.89 -3.52 -18.03
C ARG A 276 -0.55 -2.92 -16.67
N VAL A 277 0.38 -3.49 -15.94
CA VAL A 277 0.77 -3.01 -14.60
C VAL A 277 2.28 -2.92 -14.50
N LEU A 278 2.76 -1.82 -13.97
CA LEU A 278 4.16 -1.65 -13.57
C LEU A 278 4.17 -1.27 -12.08
N GLN A 279 4.67 -2.17 -11.26
CA GLN A 279 4.83 -1.94 -9.83
C GLN A 279 6.25 -1.52 -9.51
N VAL A 280 6.38 -0.50 -8.67
CA VAL A 280 7.64 0.02 -8.17
C VAL A 280 7.74 -0.15 -6.66
N LEU A 281 8.91 0.09 -6.08
CA LEU A 281 9.11 0.22 -4.64
C LEU A 281 8.90 1.67 -4.19
N PRO A 282 8.91 1.98 -2.87
CA PRO A 282 8.68 3.34 -2.38
C PRO A 282 9.60 4.37 -3.04
N ILE A 283 9.04 5.55 -3.32
CA ILE A 283 9.72 6.63 -4.07
C ILE A 283 10.01 7.86 -3.23
N ASN A 284 9.66 7.84 -1.95
CA ASN A 284 9.88 8.97 -1.05
C ASN A 284 11.35 9.13 -0.67
N ASP A 285 11.70 10.33 -0.21
CA ASP A 285 13.05 10.67 0.19
C ASP A 285 13.50 9.89 1.44
N THR A 286 14.67 9.27 1.37
CA THR A 286 15.30 8.48 2.44
C THR A 286 16.64 9.06 2.89
N THR A 287 16.95 10.29 2.52
CA THR A 287 18.28 10.88 2.73
C THR A 287 18.51 11.27 4.20
N ILE A 288 19.24 10.44 4.92
CA ILE A 288 19.61 10.61 6.33
C ILE A 288 21.10 10.93 6.47
N THR A 289 21.96 10.07 5.93
CA THR A 289 23.43 10.14 6.09
C THR A 289 24.15 10.68 4.87
N GLY A 290 23.51 10.72 3.71
CA GLY A 290 24.15 11.00 2.43
C GLY A 290 25.05 9.86 1.93
N THR A 291 24.92 8.65 2.50
CA THR A 291 25.70 7.46 2.15
C THR A 291 24.82 6.36 1.59
N TRP A 292 25.43 5.27 1.17
CA TRP A 292 24.71 4.07 0.69
C TRP A 292 23.71 3.51 1.72
N GLN A 293 23.84 3.82 3.01
CA GLN A 293 22.90 3.41 4.04
C GLN A 293 21.49 3.98 3.82
N ASP A 294 21.39 5.06 3.08
CA ASP A 294 20.12 5.69 2.69
C ASP A 294 19.43 4.94 1.52
N SER A 295 20.04 3.89 1.00
CA SER A 295 19.49 3.11 -0.12
C SER A 295 18.26 2.29 0.22
N TYR A 296 17.93 2.14 1.48
CA TYR A 296 16.76 1.42 1.97
C TYR A 296 15.48 2.23 1.69
N PRO A 297 14.64 1.82 0.72
CA PRO A 297 13.54 2.66 0.26
C PRO A 297 12.38 2.79 1.25
N TYR A 298 12.30 1.91 2.25
CA TYR A 298 11.24 1.92 3.26
C TYR A 298 11.54 2.84 4.46
N ASN A 299 12.75 3.37 4.57
CA ASN A 299 13.14 4.27 5.66
C ASN A 299 13.05 5.74 5.24
N SER A 300 11.84 6.19 4.89
CA SER A 300 11.64 7.54 4.38
C SER A 300 11.70 8.60 5.49
N ILE A 301 12.33 9.73 5.17
CA ILE A 301 12.31 10.94 6.02
C ILE A 301 11.05 11.77 5.81
N SER A 302 10.28 11.50 4.77
CA SER A 302 9.03 12.18 4.46
C SER A 302 8.07 11.22 3.77
N ILE A 303 6.80 11.28 4.14
CA ILE A 303 5.74 10.51 3.45
C ILE A 303 5.22 11.23 2.20
N TYR A 304 5.68 12.43 1.93
CA TYR A 304 5.23 13.28 0.82
C TYR A 304 6.33 13.57 -0.19
N ALA A 305 7.51 13.96 0.27
CA ALA A 305 8.63 14.37 -0.58
C ALA A 305 9.18 13.21 -1.40
N LEU A 306 9.45 13.48 -2.67
CA LEU A 306 10.06 12.51 -3.57
C LEU A 306 11.58 12.51 -3.41
N HIS A 307 12.20 11.34 -3.59
CA HIS A 307 13.65 11.21 -3.44
C HIS A 307 14.38 11.93 -4.59
N PRO A 308 15.30 12.86 -4.29
CA PRO A 308 16.03 13.61 -5.31
C PRO A 308 16.82 12.76 -6.31
N GLN A 309 17.21 11.53 -5.93
CA GLN A 309 17.91 10.60 -6.84
C GLN A 309 17.10 10.24 -8.09
N TYR A 310 15.77 10.35 -8.05
CA TYR A 310 14.88 10.01 -9.16
C TYR A 310 14.70 11.13 -10.19
N ILE A 311 15.32 12.28 -9.96
CA ILE A 311 15.23 13.37 -10.92
C ILE A 311 15.99 13.02 -12.20
N ASP A 312 15.31 13.21 -13.33
CA ASP A 312 15.93 13.07 -14.65
C ASP A 312 16.51 14.43 -15.06
N LEU A 313 17.84 14.53 -15.02
CA LEU A 313 18.53 15.77 -15.37
C LEU A 313 18.32 16.17 -16.84
N ASN A 314 18.03 15.21 -17.71
CA ASN A 314 17.76 15.49 -19.14
C ASN A 314 16.43 16.23 -19.36
N GLN A 315 15.50 16.18 -18.42
CA GLN A 315 14.23 16.90 -18.47
C GLN A 315 14.32 18.30 -17.83
N LEU A 316 15.47 18.67 -17.31
CA LEU A 316 15.73 19.98 -16.74
C LEU A 316 16.37 20.92 -17.78
N PRO A 317 16.27 22.25 -17.56
CA PRO A 317 17.06 23.18 -18.36
C PRO A 317 18.56 22.87 -18.30
N ALA A 318 19.27 23.09 -19.40
CA ALA A 318 20.71 22.92 -19.44
C ALA A 318 21.42 24.02 -18.66
N LEU A 319 22.56 23.70 -18.06
CA LEU A 319 23.43 24.71 -17.47
C LEU A 319 24.05 25.57 -18.58
N ALA A 320 24.19 26.87 -18.30
CA ALA A 320 24.81 27.80 -19.24
C ALA A 320 26.31 27.51 -19.43
N ASP A 321 26.97 26.97 -18.43
CA ASP A 321 28.38 26.56 -18.50
C ASP A 321 28.55 25.25 -19.28
N LYS A 322 28.97 25.35 -20.53
CA LYS A 322 29.16 24.20 -21.40
C LYS A 322 30.30 23.26 -20.94
N LYS A 323 31.32 23.78 -20.28
CA LYS A 323 32.39 22.96 -19.73
C LYS A 323 31.83 22.10 -18.60
N ARG A 324 31.05 22.70 -17.74
CA ARG A 324 30.40 21.99 -16.64
C ARG A 324 29.40 20.92 -17.13
N MET A 325 28.65 21.22 -18.18
CA MET A 325 27.77 20.22 -18.83
C MET A 325 28.56 19.04 -19.37
N ALA A 326 29.72 19.27 -20.00
CA ALA A 326 30.60 18.19 -20.50
C ALA A 326 31.16 17.33 -19.34
N GLU A 327 31.52 17.94 -18.21
CA GLU A 327 31.99 17.21 -17.02
C GLU A 327 30.88 16.33 -16.45
N PHE A 328 29.62 16.82 -16.35
CA PHE A 328 28.50 16.00 -15.93
C PHE A 328 28.21 14.86 -16.91
N GLU A 329 28.29 15.08 -18.19
CA GLU A 329 28.09 14.02 -19.20
C GLU A 329 29.15 12.93 -19.12
N THR A 330 30.42 13.30 -18.91
CA THR A 330 31.50 12.33 -18.71
C THR A 330 31.24 11.46 -17.46
N LEU A 331 30.84 12.10 -16.36
CA LEU A 331 30.53 11.41 -15.13
C LEU A 331 29.28 10.52 -15.27
N ARG A 332 28.25 11.00 -15.99
CA ARG A 332 27.06 10.21 -16.31
C ARG A 332 27.42 8.91 -17.00
N VAL A 333 28.19 8.97 -18.05
CA VAL A 333 28.65 7.78 -18.82
C VAL A 333 29.40 6.82 -17.92
N GLU A 334 30.31 7.33 -17.09
CA GLU A 334 31.08 6.51 -16.15
C GLU A 334 30.18 5.79 -15.15
N LEU A 335 29.29 6.53 -14.46
CA LEU A 335 28.41 5.97 -13.44
C LEU A 335 27.36 5.03 -14.04
N ASN A 336 26.90 5.33 -15.26
CA ASN A 336 25.92 4.50 -15.94
C ASN A 336 26.50 3.17 -16.41
N ALA A 337 27.79 3.08 -16.61
CA ALA A 337 28.48 1.85 -16.98
C ALA A 337 28.69 0.90 -15.78
N LEU A 338 28.53 1.36 -14.54
CA LEU A 338 28.71 0.54 -13.36
C LEU A 338 27.67 -0.57 -13.29
N PRO A 339 28.03 -1.80 -12.90
CA PRO A 339 27.10 -2.91 -12.80
C PRO A 339 26.08 -2.73 -11.66
N GLN A 340 26.42 -1.93 -10.65
CA GLN A 340 25.60 -1.63 -9.48
C GLN A 340 25.57 -0.13 -9.25
N ILE A 341 24.68 0.34 -8.36
CA ILE A 341 24.51 1.75 -8.08
C ILE A 341 25.58 2.24 -7.10
N ASP A 342 26.25 3.32 -7.43
CA ASP A 342 27.09 4.11 -6.52
C ASP A 342 26.30 5.34 -6.06
N TYR A 343 25.53 5.17 -4.99
CA TYR A 343 24.60 6.21 -4.52
C TYR A 343 25.30 7.51 -4.11
N GLU A 344 26.45 7.43 -3.46
CA GLU A 344 27.17 8.61 -3.00
C GLU A 344 27.59 9.51 -4.15
N ARG A 345 28.20 8.93 -5.18
CA ARG A 345 28.65 9.67 -6.37
C ARG A 345 27.46 10.19 -7.19
N VAL A 346 26.41 9.39 -7.35
CA VAL A 346 25.21 9.77 -8.08
C VAL A 346 24.50 10.95 -7.38
N ASN A 347 24.23 10.82 -6.11
CA ASN A 347 23.49 11.84 -5.35
C ASN A 347 24.31 13.13 -5.24
N LYS A 348 25.61 13.04 -5.01
CA LYS A 348 26.50 14.20 -5.02
C LYS A 348 26.43 14.95 -6.35
N ALA A 349 26.57 14.24 -7.46
CA ALA A 349 26.54 14.86 -8.79
C ALA A 349 25.18 15.49 -9.10
N LYS A 350 24.08 14.81 -8.81
CA LYS A 350 22.73 15.36 -9.04
C LYS A 350 22.47 16.60 -8.19
N HIS A 351 22.88 16.62 -6.92
CA HIS A 351 22.76 17.81 -6.09
C HIS A 351 23.66 18.96 -6.56
N GLU A 352 24.86 18.69 -7.03
CA GLU A 352 25.72 19.72 -7.62
C GLU A 352 25.07 20.35 -8.85
N TYR A 353 24.53 19.54 -9.75
CA TYR A 353 23.80 20.04 -10.92
C TYR A 353 22.59 20.89 -10.52
N LEU A 354 21.76 20.37 -9.60
CA LEU A 354 20.59 21.07 -9.12
C LEU A 354 20.92 22.40 -8.42
N ARG A 355 22.01 22.44 -7.66
CA ARG A 355 22.48 23.66 -7.01
C ARG A 355 22.94 24.71 -8.04
N GLU A 356 23.67 24.30 -9.06
CA GLU A 356 24.07 25.20 -10.13
C GLU A 356 22.88 25.70 -10.96
N LEU A 357 21.93 24.82 -11.27
CA LEU A 357 20.69 25.19 -11.95
C LEU A 357 19.84 26.14 -11.10
N TYR A 358 19.76 25.92 -9.79
CA TYR A 358 19.06 26.79 -8.88
C TYR A 358 19.66 28.21 -8.85
N LYS A 359 20.97 28.32 -8.86
CA LYS A 359 21.64 29.62 -8.99
C LYS A 359 21.30 30.30 -10.31
N GLN A 360 21.21 29.56 -11.40
CA GLN A 360 20.93 30.07 -12.74
C GLN A 360 19.46 30.48 -12.91
N GLU A 361 18.50 29.67 -12.46
CA GLU A 361 17.08 29.81 -12.80
C GLU A 361 16.12 29.88 -11.61
N GLY A 362 16.62 29.61 -10.41
CA GLY A 362 15.75 29.47 -9.24
C GLY A 362 14.94 30.74 -8.94
N ALA A 363 15.56 31.93 -9.06
CA ALA A 363 14.87 33.19 -8.74
C ALA A 363 13.67 33.45 -9.67
N GLU A 364 13.76 33.10 -10.95
CA GLU A 364 12.67 33.27 -11.91
C GLU A 364 11.62 32.18 -11.74
N LEU A 365 12.03 30.94 -11.50
CA LEU A 365 11.10 29.84 -11.27
C LEU A 365 10.21 30.10 -10.05
N LEU A 366 10.79 30.52 -8.93
CA LEU A 366 10.06 30.81 -7.69
C LEU A 366 9.02 31.95 -7.83
N LYS A 367 9.13 32.79 -8.85
CA LYS A 367 8.16 33.83 -9.18
C LYS A 367 7.08 33.37 -10.15
N SER A 368 7.27 32.27 -10.84
CA SER A 368 6.34 31.76 -11.85
C SER A 368 4.99 31.37 -11.23
N ASP A 369 3.92 31.52 -12.02
CA ASP A 369 2.58 31.15 -11.56
C ASP A 369 2.48 29.63 -11.32
N GLU A 370 3.11 28.81 -12.17
CA GLU A 370 3.17 27.36 -12.04
C GLU A 370 3.78 26.95 -10.68
N PHE A 371 4.90 27.55 -10.30
CA PHE A 371 5.49 27.29 -8.98
C PHE A 371 4.61 27.76 -7.83
N LYS A 372 3.98 28.94 -7.94
CA LYS A 372 3.10 29.47 -6.89
C LYS A 372 1.90 28.56 -6.65
N GLU A 373 1.32 27.99 -7.72
CA GLU A 373 0.24 27.01 -7.61
C GLU A 373 0.72 25.73 -6.91
N PHE A 374 1.86 25.19 -7.32
CA PHE A 374 2.49 24.05 -6.66
C PHE A 374 2.75 24.32 -5.18
N PHE A 375 3.35 25.48 -4.85
CA PHE A 375 3.67 25.83 -3.49
C PHE A 375 2.40 25.98 -2.63
N ALA A 376 1.39 26.67 -3.13
CA ALA A 376 0.12 26.84 -2.43
C ALA A 376 -0.56 25.51 -2.12
N ALA A 377 -0.50 24.56 -3.05
CA ALA A 377 -1.10 23.22 -2.89
C ALA A 377 -0.30 22.31 -1.94
N ASN A 378 0.99 22.56 -1.75
CA ASN A 378 1.89 21.62 -1.06
C ASN A 378 2.59 22.20 0.17
N LYS A 379 2.45 23.49 0.48
CA LYS A 379 3.22 24.18 1.53
C LYS A 379 3.15 23.48 2.90
N ASP A 380 2.03 22.84 3.23
CA ASP A 380 1.82 22.25 4.55
C ASP A 380 2.83 21.14 4.87
N TRP A 381 3.25 20.38 3.86
CA TRP A 381 4.28 19.36 4.00
C TRP A 381 5.65 19.83 3.47
N LEU A 382 5.65 20.65 2.42
CA LEU A 382 6.87 21.07 1.72
C LEU A 382 7.74 21.97 2.58
N VAL A 383 7.14 22.89 3.32
CA VAL A 383 7.87 23.80 4.21
C VAL A 383 8.56 23.04 5.35
N PRO A 384 7.90 22.17 6.12
CA PRO A 384 8.59 21.37 7.13
C PRO A 384 9.68 20.47 6.55
N TYR A 385 9.44 19.88 5.40
CA TYR A 385 10.44 19.06 4.71
C TYR A 385 11.70 19.86 4.35
N ALA A 386 11.53 21.03 3.74
CA ALA A 386 12.64 21.88 3.38
C ALA A 386 13.42 22.38 4.61
N ALA A 387 12.71 22.72 5.68
CA ALA A 387 13.31 23.09 6.96
C ALA A 387 14.15 21.93 7.53
N PHE A 388 13.60 20.72 7.54
CA PHE A 388 14.32 19.54 8.01
C PHE A 388 15.61 19.30 7.22
N CYS A 389 15.54 19.34 5.90
CA CYS A 389 16.70 19.16 5.03
C CYS A 389 17.77 20.24 5.29
N HIS A 390 17.35 21.49 5.47
CA HIS A 390 18.25 22.60 5.77
C HIS A 390 18.97 22.38 7.11
N TYR A 391 18.24 22.06 8.18
CA TYR A 391 18.84 21.85 9.49
C TYR A 391 19.66 20.57 9.57
N ARG A 392 19.22 19.49 8.91
CA ARG A 392 20.03 18.27 8.77
C ARG A 392 21.39 18.57 8.17
N ASP A 393 21.42 19.34 7.08
CA ASP A 393 22.64 19.67 6.37
C ASP A 393 23.51 20.66 7.17
N GLU A 394 22.89 21.64 7.84
CA GLU A 394 23.59 22.59 8.69
C GLU A 394 24.25 21.93 9.90
N TYR A 395 23.54 21.05 10.57
CA TYR A 395 24.05 20.37 11.77
C TYR A 395 24.79 19.05 11.48
N GLY A 396 24.80 18.61 10.23
CA GLY A 396 25.50 17.39 9.80
C GLY A 396 24.90 16.10 10.32
N THR A 397 23.63 16.11 10.78
CA THR A 397 22.91 14.95 11.27
C THR A 397 21.40 15.10 11.10
N ALA A 398 20.72 13.99 10.73
CA ALA A 398 19.26 13.95 10.68
C ALA A 398 18.63 13.72 12.08
N SER A 399 19.42 13.35 13.07
CA SER A 399 18.93 13.14 14.44
C SER A 399 18.57 14.46 15.10
N PHE A 400 17.37 14.94 14.86
CA PHE A 400 16.89 16.23 15.36
C PHE A 400 16.93 16.39 16.88
N GLY A 401 16.87 15.30 17.63
CA GLY A 401 17.07 15.29 19.08
C GLY A 401 18.47 15.71 19.52
N GLN A 402 19.48 15.64 18.64
CA GLN A 402 20.86 16.05 18.88
C GLN A 402 21.16 17.47 18.37
N TRP A 403 20.23 18.10 17.64
CA TRP A 403 20.44 19.45 17.13
C TRP A 403 20.57 20.46 18.30
N PRO A 404 21.49 21.43 18.19
CA PRO A 404 21.63 22.47 19.23
C PRO A 404 20.35 23.29 19.38
N ASP A 405 19.74 23.67 18.26
CA ASP A 405 18.48 24.40 18.17
C ASP A 405 17.53 23.66 17.23
N HIS A 406 16.29 24.14 17.10
CA HIS A 406 15.28 23.63 16.17
C HIS A 406 14.87 22.17 16.40
N ARG A 407 15.01 21.65 17.63
CA ARG A 407 14.53 20.29 18.00
C ARG A 407 13.03 20.14 17.86
N THR A 408 12.31 21.25 17.81
CA THR A 408 10.90 21.35 17.49
C THR A 408 10.71 22.36 16.39
N PHE A 409 9.71 22.17 15.53
CA PHE A 409 9.37 23.09 14.44
C PHE A 409 8.23 24.00 14.90
N THR A 410 8.42 25.33 14.81
CA THR A 410 7.47 26.30 15.33
C THR A 410 6.58 26.89 14.23
N PRO A 411 5.35 27.36 14.57
CA PRO A 411 4.49 28.08 13.63
C PRO A 411 5.16 29.34 13.04
N GLU A 412 5.98 30.02 13.82
CA GLU A 412 6.73 31.21 13.39
C GLU A 412 7.76 30.88 12.32
N GLU A 413 8.46 29.74 12.46
CA GLU A 413 9.38 29.23 11.42
C GLU A 413 8.63 28.86 10.15
N PHE A 414 7.48 28.20 10.28
CA PHE A 414 6.62 27.86 9.14
C PHE A 414 6.19 29.12 8.38
N ASP A 415 5.71 30.14 9.07
CA ASP A 415 5.26 31.38 8.47
C ASP A 415 6.40 32.14 7.79
N ALA A 416 7.57 32.21 8.43
CA ALA A 416 8.76 32.85 7.87
C ALA A 416 9.25 32.11 6.60
N MET A 417 9.30 30.80 6.62
CA MET A 417 9.71 29.96 5.48
C MET A 417 8.67 29.93 4.35
N SER A 418 7.43 30.30 4.63
CA SER A 418 6.36 30.43 3.63
C SER A 418 6.34 31.80 2.94
N ASN A 419 7.03 32.79 3.49
CA ASN A 419 7.04 34.17 2.98
C ASN A 419 8.30 34.42 2.15
N ALA A 420 8.13 34.60 0.83
CA ALA A 420 9.23 34.83 -0.11
C ALA A 420 10.14 36.05 0.18
N ARG A 421 9.72 36.97 1.07
CA ARG A 421 10.48 38.14 1.45
C ARG A 421 11.49 37.91 2.58
N THR A 422 11.34 36.81 3.32
CA THR A 422 12.17 36.53 4.50
C THR A 422 13.51 35.88 4.10
N LYS A 423 14.48 36.01 5.01
CA LYS A 423 15.78 35.36 4.87
C LYS A 423 15.63 33.83 4.93
N LEU A 424 14.81 33.29 5.86
CA LEU A 424 14.58 31.85 6.04
C LEU A 424 14.00 31.21 4.79
N TYR A 425 13.04 31.84 4.11
CA TYR A 425 12.55 31.35 2.83
C TYR A 425 13.69 31.15 1.81
N LYS A 426 14.57 32.14 1.68
CA LYS A 426 15.70 32.07 0.73
C LYS A 426 16.68 30.94 1.06
N GLU A 427 16.85 30.63 2.34
CA GLU A 427 17.73 29.55 2.81
C GLU A 427 17.19 28.17 2.49
N VAL A 428 15.86 27.97 2.50
CA VAL A 428 15.21 26.67 2.27
C VAL A 428 14.65 26.48 0.86
N ALA A 429 14.55 27.55 0.06
CA ALA A 429 13.86 27.54 -1.23
C ALA A 429 14.49 26.62 -2.28
N TYR A 430 15.75 26.23 -2.14
CA TYR A 430 16.38 25.20 -2.95
C TYR A 430 15.58 23.89 -2.91
N TRP A 431 15.10 23.49 -1.75
CA TRP A 431 14.33 22.28 -1.58
C TRP A 431 12.94 22.39 -2.19
N TYR A 432 12.33 23.58 -2.19
CA TYR A 432 11.09 23.85 -2.94
C TYR A 432 11.29 23.69 -4.43
N PHE A 433 12.39 24.22 -4.95
CA PHE A 433 12.79 24.08 -6.35
C PHE A 433 12.98 22.62 -6.77
N VAL A 434 13.68 21.83 -5.97
CA VAL A 434 13.93 20.41 -6.25
C VAL A 434 12.63 19.62 -6.27
N GLN A 435 11.79 19.79 -5.25
CA GLN A 435 10.52 19.07 -5.15
C GLN A 435 9.51 19.48 -6.23
N PHE A 436 9.54 20.74 -6.66
CA PHE A 436 8.75 21.18 -7.79
C PHE A 436 9.06 20.38 -9.08
N TYR A 437 10.32 20.22 -9.40
CA TYR A 437 10.72 19.45 -10.59
C TYR A 437 10.46 17.96 -10.45
N LEU A 438 10.69 17.40 -9.27
CA LEU A 438 10.38 16.00 -8.99
C LEU A 438 8.88 15.71 -9.14
N ASP A 439 8.03 16.55 -8.56
CA ASP A 439 6.58 16.44 -8.68
C ASP A 439 6.13 16.54 -10.14
N LYS A 440 6.66 17.49 -10.89
CA LYS A 440 6.38 17.67 -12.32
C LYS A 440 6.77 16.44 -13.14
N GLN A 441 7.94 15.90 -12.90
CA GLN A 441 8.43 14.71 -13.61
C GLN A 441 7.63 13.46 -13.26
N MET A 442 7.29 13.24 -11.99
CA MET A 442 6.49 12.09 -11.58
C MET A 442 5.06 12.18 -12.08
N HIS A 443 4.42 13.34 -12.04
CA HIS A 443 3.13 13.55 -12.69
C HIS A 443 3.19 13.27 -14.19
N GLY A 444 4.22 13.74 -14.87
CA GLY A 444 4.44 13.47 -16.29
C GLY A 444 4.60 11.97 -16.59
N ALA A 445 5.26 11.22 -15.72
CA ALA A 445 5.37 9.76 -15.84
C ALA A 445 4.02 9.07 -15.62
N HIS A 446 3.24 9.53 -14.66
CA HIS A 446 1.90 8.99 -14.40
C HIS A 446 0.94 9.24 -15.58
N GLU A 447 0.89 10.46 -16.11
CA GLU A 447 0.09 10.79 -17.29
C GLU A 447 0.51 9.97 -18.50
N TYR A 448 1.82 9.75 -18.67
CA TYR A 448 2.34 8.90 -19.73
C TYR A 448 1.88 7.44 -19.58
N ALA A 449 1.91 6.90 -18.38
CA ALA A 449 1.39 5.56 -18.09
C ALA A 449 -0.09 5.44 -18.42
N LEU A 450 -0.90 6.42 -18.04
CA LEU A 450 -2.33 6.46 -18.38
C LEU A 450 -2.55 6.49 -19.91
N SER A 451 -1.75 7.26 -20.65
CA SER A 451 -1.81 7.31 -22.13
C SER A 451 -1.48 5.98 -22.79
N LYS A 452 -0.67 5.16 -22.14
CA LYS A 452 -0.29 3.81 -22.58
C LYS A 452 -1.17 2.71 -21.98
N ARG A 453 -2.14 3.07 -21.18
CA ARG A 453 -3.00 2.14 -20.43
C ARG A 453 -2.22 1.18 -19.54
N VAL A 454 -1.18 1.68 -18.92
CA VAL A 454 -0.38 0.98 -17.94
C VAL A 454 -0.68 1.56 -16.56
N VAL A 455 -1.11 0.71 -15.65
CA VAL A 455 -1.34 1.07 -14.25
C VAL A 455 0.00 1.18 -13.54
N LEU A 456 0.32 2.35 -13.00
CA LEU A 456 1.42 2.48 -12.07
C LEU A 456 0.94 2.06 -10.67
N LYS A 457 1.58 1.05 -10.12
CA LYS A 457 1.31 0.55 -8.78
C LYS A 457 2.45 0.97 -7.85
N GLY A 458 2.12 1.78 -6.86
CA GLY A 458 3.05 2.24 -5.84
C GLY A 458 3.19 1.24 -4.69
N ASP A 459 4.10 1.55 -3.80
CA ASP A 459 4.35 0.80 -2.57
C ASP A 459 4.40 1.79 -1.40
N ILE A 460 3.53 1.59 -0.41
CA ILE A 460 3.39 2.49 0.73
C ILE A 460 3.93 1.79 1.97
N PRO A 461 5.11 2.25 2.49
CA PRO A 461 5.74 1.64 3.67
C PRO A 461 4.84 1.69 4.90
N ILE A 462 4.92 0.68 5.75
CA ILE A 462 4.25 0.71 7.06
C ILE A 462 4.89 1.73 8.00
N GLY A 463 6.20 1.92 7.91
CA GLY A 463 6.96 2.76 8.82
C GLY A 463 7.34 4.11 8.25
N ILE A 464 7.97 4.90 9.11
CA ILE A 464 8.69 6.13 8.76
C ILE A 464 10.04 6.12 9.47
N SER A 465 10.98 6.95 9.00
CA SER A 465 12.24 7.11 9.73
C SER A 465 12.00 7.75 11.11
N ARG A 466 12.67 7.21 12.11
CA ARG A 466 12.77 7.80 13.45
C ARG A 466 13.38 9.20 13.41
N ASP A 467 14.31 9.41 12.50
CA ASP A 467 15.01 10.66 12.23
C ASP A 467 14.46 11.31 10.95
N GLY A 468 13.15 11.53 10.91
CA GLY A 468 12.44 12.08 9.75
C GLY A 468 11.55 13.27 10.10
N VAL A 469 10.99 13.87 9.06
CA VAL A 469 10.15 15.08 9.15
C VAL A 469 8.92 14.83 10.02
N GLU A 470 8.20 13.74 9.80
CA GLU A 470 6.95 13.45 10.51
C GLU A 470 7.18 13.24 12.01
N ALA A 471 8.23 12.50 12.38
CA ALA A 471 8.61 12.32 13.78
C ALA A 471 9.01 13.64 14.45
N TRP A 472 9.59 14.58 13.70
CA TRP A 472 10.00 15.90 14.17
C TRP A 472 8.81 16.85 14.36
N VAL A 473 7.90 16.91 13.37
CA VAL A 473 6.81 17.92 13.37
C VAL A 473 5.51 17.40 13.97
N GLU A 474 5.29 16.09 13.98
CA GLU A 474 4.05 15.46 14.45
C GLU A 474 4.34 14.29 15.42
N PRO A 475 5.19 14.47 16.45
CA PRO A 475 5.62 13.37 17.34
C PRO A 475 4.46 12.72 18.09
N LYS A 476 3.31 13.40 18.24
CA LYS A 476 2.11 12.88 18.91
C LYS A 476 1.57 11.58 18.31
N TYR A 477 1.82 11.34 17.02
CA TYR A 477 1.34 10.17 16.31
C TYR A 477 2.23 8.94 16.46
N PHE A 478 3.40 9.07 17.11
CA PHE A 478 4.40 8.03 17.15
C PHE A 478 4.84 7.67 18.57
N ASN A 479 5.12 6.37 18.76
CA ASN A 479 5.77 5.86 19.98
C ASN A 479 7.28 5.75 19.71
N LEU A 480 8.04 6.72 20.20
CA LEU A 480 9.50 6.77 19.97
C LEU A 480 10.28 5.84 20.92
N ASN A 481 9.61 5.26 21.92
CA ASN A 481 10.18 4.29 22.85
C ASN A 481 10.02 2.83 22.40
N GLY A 482 9.46 2.59 21.22
CA GLY A 482 9.28 1.29 20.61
C GLY A 482 9.92 1.22 19.23
N GLN A 483 10.17 0.02 18.74
CA GLN A 483 10.70 -0.28 17.43
C GLN A 483 9.76 -1.26 16.74
N ALA A 484 9.32 -0.94 15.53
CA ALA A 484 8.55 -1.85 14.73
C ALA A 484 9.44 -2.95 14.14
N GLY A 485 8.90 -4.12 13.99
CA GLY A 485 9.60 -5.24 13.40
C GLY A 485 8.67 -6.40 13.08
N ALA A 486 9.24 -7.58 12.91
CA ALA A 486 8.52 -8.84 12.72
C ALA A 486 9.03 -9.91 13.69
N PRO A 487 8.12 -10.80 14.14
CA PRO A 487 8.53 -11.94 14.96
C PRO A 487 9.40 -12.91 14.14
N PRO A 488 10.09 -13.86 14.77
CA PRO A 488 10.85 -14.90 14.08
C PRO A 488 10.01 -15.63 13.03
N ASP A 489 10.58 -15.79 11.85
CA ASP A 489 9.97 -16.44 10.70
C ASP A 489 11.02 -17.12 9.81
N ALA A 490 10.61 -17.51 8.60
CA ALA A 490 11.51 -18.11 7.62
C ALA A 490 12.63 -17.18 7.12
N PHE A 491 12.46 -15.86 7.26
CA PHE A 491 13.46 -14.87 6.86
C PHE A 491 14.50 -14.57 7.94
N SER A 492 14.14 -14.72 9.20
CA SER A 492 15.03 -14.44 10.34
C SER A 492 14.61 -15.21 11.60
N THR A 493 15.53 -16.00 12.14
CA THR A 493 15.32 -16.78 13.39
C THR A 493 15.27 -15.91 14.64
N ASN A 494 15.87 -14.73 14.59
CA ASN A 494 15.87 -13.76 15.71
C ASN A 494 14.79 -12.68 15.56
N GLY A 495 13.89 -12.82 14.59
CA GLY A 495 12.99 -11.76 14.15
C GLY A 495 13.69 -10.65 13.40
N GLN A 496 12.92 -9.70 12.94
CA GLN A 496 13.42 -8.51 12.26
C GLN A 496 13.16 -7.29 13.11
N ASN A 497 14.15 -6.44 13.30
CA ASN A 497 14.00 -5.12 13.90
C ASN A 497 14.19 -4.06 12.81
N TRP A 498 13.10 -3.45 12.39
CA TRP A 498 13.13 -2.41 11.34
C TRP A 498 13.52 -1.04 11.88
N GLY A 499 13.49 -0.85 13.21
CA GLY A 499 13.90 0.39 13.85
C GLY A 499 12.91 1.55 13.77
N PHE A 500 11.81 1.41 13.03
CA PHE A 500 10.79 2.44 12.89
C PHE A 500 10.05 2.67 14.21
N PRO A 501 9.63 3.92 14.53
CA PRO A 501 8.70 4.12 15.63
C PRO A 501 7.37 3.44 15.32
N THR A 502 6.66 3.02 16.35
CA THR A 502 5.30 2.50 16.22
C THR A 502 4.29 3.65 16.27
N TYR A 503 3.05 3.39 15.82
CA TYR A 503 2.00 4.41 15.79
C TYR A 503 1.24 4.49 17.11
N ASN A 504 0.94 5.72 17.54
CA ASN A 504 -0.02 5.98 18.61
C ASN A 504 -1.42 6.01 18.03
N TRP A 505 -2.03 4.83 17.91
CA TRP A 505 -3.33 4.68 17.27
C TRP A 505 -4.47 5.40 18.00
N ASP A 506 -4.39 5.60 19.31
CA ASP A 506 -5.40 6.34 20.07
C ASP A 506 -5.48 7.79 19.58
N VAL A 507 -4.33 8.43 19.37
CA VAL A 507 -4.26 9.80 18.83
C VAL A 507 -4.67 9.83 17.35
N MET A 508 -4.23 8.87 16.56
CA MET A 508 -4.60 8.81 15.14
C MET A 508 -6.09 8.59 14.94
N LEU A 509 -6.71 7.70 15.70
CA LEU A 509 -8.14 7.44 15.64
C LEU A 509 -8.99 8.63 16.10
N ALA A 510 -8.50 9.41 17.06
CA ALA A 510 -9.19 10.58 17.59
C ALA A 510 -9.45 11.67 16.53
N ASP A 511 -8.56 11.80 15.54
CA ASP A 511 -8.72 12.73 14.42
C ASP A 511 -9.15 12.06 13.10
N GLY A 512 -9.63 10.83 13.17
CA GLY A 512 -10.08 10.06 12.02
C GLY A 512 -8.97 9.56 11.11
N CYS A 513 -7.79 9.28 11.63
CA CYS A 513 -6.62 8.81 10.90
C CYS A 513 -6.17 9.79 9.80
N SER A 514 -6.29 11.09 10.04
CA SER A 514 -6.03 12.13 9.04
C SER A 514 -4.62 12.05 8.45
N TRP A 515 -3.63 11.68 9.25
CA TRP A 515 -2.25 11.50 8.83
C TRP A 515 -2.11 10.44 7.72
N TRP A 516 -2.72 9.27 7.91
CA TRP A 516 -2.74 8.20 6.92
C TRP A 516 -3.56 8.56 5.67
N VAL A 517 -4.72 9.20 5.86
CA VAL A 517 -5.57 9.66 4.74
C VAL A 517 -4.80 10.62 3.84
N LYS A 518 -4.08 11.59 4.41
CA LYS A 518 -3.25 12.54 3.65
C LYS A 518 -2.13 11.82 2.89
N ARG A 519 -1.49 10.81 3.50
CA ARG A 519 -0.47 9.99 2.85
C ARG A 519 -1.01 9.27 1.62
N PHE A 520 -2.15 8.59 1.75
CA PHE A 520 -2.79 7.92 0.63
C PHE A 520 -3.22 8.89 -0.47
N ARG A 521 -3.81 10.01 -0.12
CA ARG A 521 -4.19 11.06 -1.08
C ARG A 521 -3.01 11.63 -1.84
N LYS A 522 -1.88 11.81 -1.20
CA LYS A 522 -0.64 12.23 -1.88
C LYS A 522 -0.17 11.18 -2.88
N MET A 523 -0.14 9.92 -2.50
CA MET A 523 0.28 8.84 -3.40
C MET A 523 -0.70 8.62 -4.56
N ALA A 524 -1.98 8.89 -4.37
CA ALA A 524 -3.00 8.83 -5.43
C ALA A 524 -2.76 9.86 -6.56
N GLN A 525 -1.94 10.88 -6.34
CA GLN A 525 -1.52 11.80 -7.40
C GLN A 525 -0.55 11.15 -8.40
N TYR A 526 0.12 10.08 -8.02
CA TYR A 526 1.17 9.42 -8.82
C TYR A 526 0.82 8.00 -9.24
N PHE A 527 -0.10 7.34 -8.55
CA PHE A 527 -0.43 5.94 -8.73
C PHE A 527 -1.93 5.71 -8.82
N ASP A 528 -2.32 4.63 -9.49
CA ASP A 528 -3.70 4.17 -9.58
C ASP A 528 -3.94 2.83 -8.86
N ALA A 529 -2.88 2.24 -8.37
CA ALA A 529 -2.90 1.07 -7.47
C ALA A 529 -1.76 1.20 -6.47
N TYR A 530 -1.86 0.52 -5.34
CA TYR A 530 -0.78 0.47 -4.37
C TYR A 530 -0.73 -0.88 -3.64
N ARG A 531 0.48 -1.21 -3.20
CA ARG A 531 0.75 -2.25 -2.22
C ARG A 531 0.83 -1.58 -0.85
N ILE A 532 -0.04 -1.95 0.05
CA ILE A 532 0.10 -1.56 1.45
C ILE A 532 1.10 -2.52 2.10
N ASP A 533 2.25 -1.99 2.44
CA ASP A 533 3.32 -2.73 3.10
C ASP A 533 2.89 -3.18 4.48
N HIS A 534 3.14 -4.43 4.82
CA HIS A 534 2.85 -5.01 6.11
C HIS A 534 1.44 -4.68 6.63
N VAL A 535 0.40 -5.08 5.88
CA VAL A 535 -1.00 -4.82 6.27
C VAL A 535 -1.33 -5.34 7.66
N LEU A 536 -0.63 -6.38 8.11
CA LEU A 536 -0.76 -6.94 9.45
C LEU A 536 -0.50 -5.89 10.55
N GLY A 537 0.30 -4.87 10.26
CA GLY A 537 0.58 -3.76 11.18
C GLY A 537 -0.65 -2.94 11.55
N PHE A 538 -1.72 -2.96 10.75
CA PHE A 538 -3.00 -2.31 11.05
C PHE A 538 -3.88 -3.15 11.98
N PHE A 539 -3.62 -4.44 12.07
CA PHE A 539 -4.23 -5.36 13.05
C PHE A 539 -3.45 -5.32 14.36
N ARG A 540 -2.16 -5.50 14.27
CA ARG A 540 -1.17 -5.43 15.33
C ARG A 540 0.23 -5.26 14.72
N ILE A 541 1.11 -4.62 15.44
CA ILE A 541 2.53 -4.51 15.08
C ILE A 541 3.38 -5.31 16.05
N TRP A 542 4.45 -5.92 15.56
CA TRP A 542 5.47 -6.48 16.44
C TRP A 542 6.31 -5.34 16.99
N GLU A 543 6.12 -5.03 18.27
CA GLU A 543 6.77 -3.91 18.93
C GLU A 543 7.92 -4.41 19.81
N ILE A 544 9.11 -3.95 19.48
CA ILE A 544 10.36 -4.32 20.13
C ILE A 544 10.78 -3.19 21.05
N PRO A 545 11.19 -3.49 22.32
CA PRO A 545 11.71 -2.46 23.22
C PRO A 545 12.91 -1.72 22.61
N ILE A 546 13.03 -0.42 22.89
CA ILE A 546 14.11 0.42 22.35
C ILE A 546 15.51 -0.05 22.74
N ASP A 547 15.63 -0.72 23.87
CA ASP A 547 16.88 -1.28 24.40
C ASP A 547 17.22 -2.68 23.86
N ALA A 548 16.34 -3.27 23.05
CA ALA A 548 16.59 -4.54 22.37
C ALA A 548 17.15 -4.31 20.95
N VAL A 549 18.07 -5.18 20.53
CA VAL A 549 18.64 -5.23 19.18
C VAL A 549 17.88 -6.21 18.30
N HIS A 550 17.58 -7.40 18.84
CA HIS A 550 16.83 -8.45 18.15
C HIS A 550 15.33 -8.37 18.41
N GLY A 551 14.55 -9.06 17.57
CA GLY A 551 13.11 -9.11 17.65
C GLY A 551 12.54 -10.05 18.73
N LEU A 552 13.35 -10.87 19.39
CA LEU A 552 12.86 -11.91 20.31
C LEU A 552 12.12 -11.37 21.55
N LEU A 553 12.50 -10.20 22.03
CA LEU A 553 11.86 -9.56 23.19
C LEU A 553 10.64 -8.70 22.83
N GLY A 554 10.20 -8.76 21.60
CA GLY A 554 9.03 -8.04 21.12
C GLY A 554 7.71 -8.64 21.62
N GLN A 555 6.65 -7.89 21.44
CA GLN A 555 5.27 -8.29 21.70
C GLN A 555 4.34 -7.68 20.66
N PHE A 556 3.22 -8.34 20.35
CA PHE A 556 2.21 -7.73 19.50
C PHE A 556 1.52 -6.57 20.21
N SER A 557 1.39 -5.46 19.53
CA SER A 557 0.70 -4.26 20.02
C SER A 557 -0.33 -3.78 18.98
N PRO A 558 -1.62 -3.69 19.32
CA PRO A 558 -2.23 -4.14 20.58
C PRO A 558 -2.38 -5.66 20.65
N SER A 559 -2.48 -6.19 21.86
CA SER A 559 -2.80 -7.60 22.10
C SER A 559 -3.36 -7.80 23.51
N LEU A 560 -4.07 -8.90 23.71
CA LEU A 560 -4.66 -9.26 24.99
C LEU A 560 -3.63 -9.96 25.88
N GLY A 561 -2.93 -9.22 26.71
CA GLY A 561 -2.01 -9.76 27.71
C GLY A 561 -2.71 -10.69 28.70
N MET A 562 -1.94 -11.55 29.35
CA MET A 562 -2.44 -12.54 30.30
C MET A 562 -2.08 -12.14 31.73
N SER A 563 -3.03 -12.24 32.66
CA SER A 563 -2.75 -12.08 34.08
C SER A 563 -2.00 -13.30 34.63
N ALA A 564 -1.34 -13.14 35.78
CA ALA A 564 -0.71 -14.25 36.46
C ALA A 564 -1.70 -15.39 36.77
N ASP A 565 -2.93 -15.06 37.15
CA ASP A 565 -3.96 -16.04 37.48
C ASP A 565 -4.46 -16.78 36.22
N GLU A 566 -4.58 -16.12 35.10
CA GLU A 566 -4.86 -16.77 33.80
C GLU A 566 -3.76 -17.77 33.45
N ILE A 567 -2.51 -17.37 33.58
CA ILE A 567 -1.33 -18.24 33.33
C ILE A 567 -1.36 -19.47 34.19
N ARG A 568 -1.62 -19.32 35.52
CA ARG A 568 -1.77 -20.42 36.45
C ARG A 568 -2.96 -21.30 36.11
N GLY A 569 -4.02 -20.74 35.55
CA GLY A 569 -5.20 -21.50 35.11
C GLY A 569 -4.90 -22.50 34.00
N TYR A 570 -3.81 -22.33 33.23
CA TYR A 570 -3.32 -23.32 32.26
C TYR A 570 -2.54 -24.47 32.90
N GLY A 571 -2.26 -24.39 34.23
CA GLY A 571 -1.49 -25.36 34.98
C GLY A 571 0.01 -25.06 35.09
N LEU A 572 0.45 -23.89 34.63
CA LEU A 572 1.84 -23.47 34.84
C LEU A 572 2.05 -22.88 36.21
N ASN A 573 3.07 -23.34 36.91
CA ASN A 573 3.51 -22.73 38.15
C ASN A 573 4.24 -21.42 37.88
N PHE A 574 3.47 -20.37 37.59
CA PHE A 574 4.00 -19.06 37.21
C PHE A 574 4.69 -18.37 38.39
N GLN A 575 5.96 -18.07 38.19
CA GLN A 575 6.82 -17.31 39.11
C GLN A 575 7.36 -16.10 38.36
N GLU A 576 6.82 -14.94 38.65
CA GLU A 576 7.07 -13.70 37.92
C GLU A 576 8.57 -13.39 37.78
N GLU A 577 9.27 -13.30 38.89
CA GLU A 577 10.68 -12.90 38.88
C GLU A 577 11.58 -13.91 38.15
N LEU A 578 11.26 -15.19 38.23
CA LEU A 578 12.03 -16.24 37.57
C LEU A 578 11.75 -16.27 36.04
N MET A 579 10.49 -16.09 35.67
CA MET A 579 10.05 -16.30 34.28
C MET A 579 10.10 -15.06 33.41
N THR A 580 10.28 -13.88 34.00
CA THR A 580 10.39 -12.60 33.26
C THR A 580 11.80 -12.03 33.23
N GLN A 581 12.76 -12.69 33.89
CA GLN A 581 14.16 -12.29 33.91
C GLN A 581 15.03 -13.29 33.13
N PRO A 582 16.18 -12.84 32.57
CA PRO A 582 17.09 -13.73 31.87
C PRO A 582 17.52 -14.93 32.73
N PHE A 583 17.40 -16.14 32.21
CA PHE A 583 17.83 -17.36 32.85
C PHE A 583 19.30 -17.64 32.55
N ILE A 584 20.17 -17.43 33.53
CA ILE A 584 21.61 -17.58 33.37
C ILE A 584 22.14 -18.50 34.46
N ALA A 585 22.40 -19.75 34.10
CA ALA A 585 23.04 -20.74 34.96
C ALA A 585 24.46 -21.05 34.50
N ASP A 586 25.29 -21.64 35.38
CA ASP A 586 26.65 -22.04 35.01
C ASP A 586 26.70 -22.87 33.72
N TRP A 587 25.83 -23.87 33.62
CA TRP A 587 25.78 -24.74 32.45
C TRP A 587 25.32 -24.03 31.17
N VAL A 588 24.52 -22.98 31.29
CA VAL A 588 24.12 -22.13 30.14
C VAL A 588 25.31 -21.34 29.64
N ILE A 589 26.08 -20.73 30.55
CA ILE A 589 27.30 -19.97 30.19
C ILE A 589 28.30 -20.89 29.50
N ASP A 590 28.49 -22.08 29.99
CA ASP A 590 29.42 -23.05 29.37
C ASP A 590 28.95 -23.46 27.96
N ARG A 591 27.67 -23.72 27.77
CA ARG A 591 27.12 -24.06 26.43
C ARG A 591 27.19 -22.93 25.43
N VAL A 592 26.86 -21.70 25.83
CA VAL A 592 26.82 -20.55 24.94
C VAL A 592 28.20 -20.08 24.54
N PHE A 593 29.13 -20.03 25.50
CA PHE A 593 30.41 -19.34 25.31
C PHE A 593 31.62 -20.27 25.16
N GLY A 594 31.48 -21.53 25.53
CA GLY A 594 32.58 -22.50 25.44
C GLY A 594 33.90 -22.00 26.08
N PRO A 595 34.96 -21.81 25.29
CA PRO A 595 36.26 -21.34 25.81
C PRO A 595 36.21 -19.92 26.39
N HIS A 596 35.19 -19.12 26.04
CA HIS A 596 35.03 -17.75 26.54
C HIS A 596 34.21 -17.67 27.85
N ALA A 597 33.75 -18.80 28.39
CA ALA A 597 32.87 -18.83 29.58
C ALA A 597 33.50 -18.16 30.78
N GLY A 598 34.79 -18.36 31.00
CA GLY A 598 35.54 -17.72 32.12
C GLY A 598 35.55 -16.20 32.00
N LEU A 599 35.80 -15.67 30.78
CA LEU A 599 35.77 -14.25 30.51
C LEU A 599 34.37 -13.65 30.76
N VAL A 600 33.32 -14.36 30.39
CA VAL A 600 31.94 -13.91 30.55
C VAL A 600 31.57 -13.84 32.05
N ARG A 601 31.94 -14.86 32.85
CA ARG A 601 31.74 -14.86 34.31
C ARG A 601 32.45 -13.70 34.99
N ASP A 602 33.66 -13.40 34.57
CA ASP A 602 34.46 -12.35 35.18
C ASP A 602 33.98 -10.95 34.84
N ARG A 603 33.56 -10.73 33.60
CA ARG A 603 33.38 -9.39 33.06
C ARG A 603 31.91 -8.97 32.89
N TYR A 604 31.05 -9.86 32.44
CA TYR A 604 29.73 -9.49 31.94
C TYR A 604 28.58 -9.89 32.86
N VAL A 605 28.75 -10.91 33.69
CA VAL A 605 27.74 -11.39 34.61
C VAL A 605 28.25 -11.35 36.07
N GLU A 606 27.32 -11.40 37.02
CA GLU A 606 27.64 -11.52 38.42
C GLU A 606 26.78 -12.63 39.07
N ARG A 607 27.38 -13.38 39.98
CA ARG A 607 26.71 -14.47 40.68
C ARG A 607 25.68 -13.93 41.64
N VAL A 608 24.46 -14.47 41.61
CA VAL A 608 23.38 -14.12 42.54
C VAL A 608 23.34 -15.12 43.72
N HIS A 609 23.23 -16.40 43.43
CA HIS A 609 23.24 -17.50 44.38
C HIS A 609 23.52 -18.82 43.66
N ASP A 610 24.04 -19.82 44.35
CA ASP A 610 24.37 -21.14 43.81
C ASP A 610 25.05 -21.07 42.42
N ASP A 611 24.43 -21.61 41.40
CA ASP A 611 24.90 -21.59 40.03
C ASP A 611 24.16 -20.57 39.14
N ILE A 612 23.42 -19.63 39.73
CA ILE A 612 22.61 -18.61 39.02
C ILE A 612 23.33 -17.27 39.01
N TYR A 613 23.30 -16.66 37.84
CA TYR A 613 23.91 -15.35 37.54
C TYR A 613 22.86 -14.37 37.01
N ARG A 614 23.22 -13.09 37.04
CA ARG A 614 22.51 -12.01 36.33
C ARG A 614 23.49 -11.18 35.49
N MET A 615 22.98 -10.48 34.50
CA MET A 615 23.82 -9.52 33.75
C MET A 615 24.24 -8.37 34.68
N ARG A 616 25.49 -7.95 34.55
CA ARG A 616 25.94 -6.73 35.23
C ARG A 616 25.19 -5.52 34.71
N PRO A 617 24.90 -4.49 35.52
CA PRO A 617 24.15 -3.31 35.10
C PRO A 617 24.72 -2.59 33.87
N ALA A 618 26.03 -2.67 33.65
CA ALA A 618 26.69 -2.11 32.49
C ALA A 618 26.37 -2.83 31.17
N TYR A 619 25.81 -4.06 31.24
CA TYR A 619 25.58 -4.96 30.09
C TYR A 619 24.20 -5.62 30.15
N ASP A 620 23.26 -5.09 30.91
CA ASP A 620 21.96 -5.71 31.16
C ASP A 620 20.91 -5.47 30.06
N THR A 621 21.27 -4.74 29.02
CA THR A 621 20.44 -4.60 27.81
C THR A 621 21.23 -4.92 26.55
N GLN A 622 20.55 -5.35 25.51
CA GLN A 622 21.22 -5.64 24.24
C GLN A 622 21.89 -4.39 23.64
N ARG A 623 21.30 -3.21 23.78
CA ARG A 623 21.90 -1.94 23.31
C ARG A 623 23.18 -1.58 24.06
N LYS A 624 23.24 -1.84 25.35
CA LYS A 624 24.48 -1.64 26.12
C LYS A 624 25.58 -2.59 25.66
N VAL A 625 25.25 -3.84 25.36
CA VAL A 625 26.19 -4.82 24.79
C VAL A 625 26.64 -4.37 23.40
N GLU A 626 25.72 -3.95 22.54
CA GLU A 626 26.05 -3.44 21.22
C GLU A 626 27.08 -2.29 21.28
N ALA A 627 26.85 -1.33 22.17
CA ALA A 627 27.75 -0.20 22.38
C ALA A 627 29.13 -0.66 22.89
N ALA A 628 29.18 -1.64 23.79
CA ALA A 628 30.44 -2.17 24.32
C ALA A 628 31.26 -2.93 23.27
N PHE A 629 30.62 -3.49 22.26
CA PHE A 629 31.26 -4.23 21.17
C PHE A 629 31.39 -3.41 19.87
N ALA A 630 31.08 -2.13 19.90
CA ALA A 630 31.24 -1.25 18.73
C ALA A 630 32.69 -1.26 18.24
N GLY A 631 32.86 -1.51 16.93
CA GLY A 631 34.18 -1.58 16.30
C GLY A 631 34.96 -2.89 16.54
N LYS A 632 34.41 -3.83 17.28
CA LYS A 632 34.99 -5.17 17.48
C LYS A 632 34.42 -6.13 16.45
N THR A 633 35.29 -6.66 15.59
CA THR A 633 34.87 -7.45 14.42
C THR A 633 35.49 -8.85 14.35
N SER A 634 36.28 -9.24 15.38
CA SER A 634 36.83 -10.59 15.43
C SER A 634 35.74 -11.63 15.64
N ASP A 635 35.98 -12.86 15.18
CA ASP A 635 35.03 -13.97 15.36
C ASP A 635 34.75 -14.22 16.85
N ASP A 636 35.75 -14.10 17.70
CA ASP A 636 35.61 -14.25 19.15
C ASP A 636 34.74 -13.14 19.76
N ASP A 637 34.95 -11.89 19.35
CA ASP A 637 34.14 -10.76 19.80
C ASP A 637 32.68 -10.91 19.36
N ILE A 638 32.46 -11.34 18.12
CA ILE A 638 31.11 -11.60 17.60
C ILE A 638 30.44 -12.74 18.38
N TRP A 639 31.15 -13.82 18.67
CA TRP A 639 30.64 -14.93 19.46
C TRP A 639 30.19 -14.47 20.87
N VAL A 640 31.06 -13.73 21.57
CA VAL A 640 30.72 -13.21 22.90
C VAL A 640 29.56 -12.23 22.84
N ARG A 641 29.56 -11.30 21.91
CA ARG A 641 28.45 -10.35 21.71
C ARG A 641 27.11 -11.06 21.48
N ASP A 642 27.06 -11.96 20.53
CA ASP A 642 25.82 -12.66 20.15
C ASP A 642 25.36 -13.61 21.28
N GLY A 643 26.29 -14.22 21.99
CA GLY A 643 26.00 -14.99 23.21
C GLY A 643 25.37 -14.14 24.32
N LEU A 644 25.87 -12.92 24.53
CA LEU A 644 25.28 -11.99 25.52
C LEU A 644 23.89 -11.55 25.09
N TYR A 645 23.64 -11.30 23.79
CA TYR A 645 22.29 -11.02 23.28
C TYR A 645 21.35 -12.18 23.60
N SER A 646 21.80 -13.42 23.39
CA SER A 646 20.97 -14.60 23.65
C SER A 646 20.64 -14.79 25.12
N LEU A 647 21.59 -14.52 26.03
CA LEU A 647 21.34 -14.55 27.46
C LEU A 647 20.24 -13.56 27.87
N ILE A 648 20.30 -12.34 27.34
CA ILE A 648 19.35 -11.27 27.69
C ILE A 648 17.93 -11.61 27.21
N SER A 649 17.80 -12.28 26.05
CA SER A 649 16.51 -12.67 25.49
C SER A 649 15.94 -13.98 26.02
N ASP A 650 16.68 -14.73 26.86
CA ASP A 650 16.25 -16.02 27.42
C ASP A 650 15.32 -15.83 28.62
N VAL A 651 14.11 -15.38 28.35
CA VAL A 651 12.99 -15.20 29.26
C VAL A 651 11.78 -16.00 28.78
N LEU A 652 10.94 -16.49 29.72
CA LEU A 652 9.76 -17.26 29.38
C LEU A 652 8.57 -16.35 29.00
N PHE A 653 8.45 -15.22 29.66
CA PHE A 653 7.45 -14.19 29.43
C PHE A 653 8.08 -12.81 29.32
N VAL A 654 7.44 -11.93 28.55
CA VAL A 654 7.72 -10.50 28.56
C VAL A 654 6.53 -9.76 29.19
N ARG A 655 6.79 -8.69 29.93
CA ARG A 655 5.75 -7.86 30.53
C ARG A 655 5.07 -7.02 29.46
N ASP A 656 3.77 -6.82 29.61
CA ASP A 656 3.05 -5.87 28.77
C ASP A 656 3.60 -4.46 28.98
N ARG A 657 3.89 -3.76 27.88
CA ARG A 657 4.53 -2.44 27.93
C ARG A 657 3.64 -1.33 28.46
N LYS A 658 2.32 -1.48 28.31
CA LYS A 658 1.32 -0.51 28.79
C LYS A 658 0.74 -0.89 30.14
N ASN A 659 0.67 -2.17 30.43
CA ASN A 659 0.12 -2.70 31.69
C ASN A 659 1.08 -3.75 32.31
N PRO A 660 1.99 -3.34 33.20
CA PRO A 660 3.00 -4.23 33.76
C PRO A 660 2.45 -5.43 34.55
N GLY A 661 1.18 -5.43 34.92
CA GLY A 661 0.51 -6.57 35.57
C GLY A 661 0.04 -7.66 34.59
N LEU A 662 0.26 -7.49 33.28
CA LEU A 662 -0.04 -8.46 32.26
C LEU A 662 1.25 -8.97 31.60
N TYR A 663 1.18 -10.17 31.04
CA TYR A 663 2.32 -10.87 30.47
C TYR A 663 1.98 -11.43 29.08
N HIS A 664 3.03 -11.57 28.25
CA HIS A 664 2.96 -12.24 26.97
C HIS A 664 3.99 -13.37 26.94
N PRO A 665 3.65 -14.57 26.47
CA PRO A 665 4.65 -15.61 26.27
C PRO A 665 5.70 -15.14 25.27
N ARG A 666 6.97 -15.33 25.58
CA ARG A 666 8.05 -14.93 24.68
C ARG A 666 8.07 -15.82 23.45
N ILE A 667 8.07 -15.20 22.28
CA ILE A 667 8.03 -15.90 20.99
C ILE A 667 9.23 -16.84 20.83
N SER A 668 9.00 -18.03 20.30
CA SER A 668 10.03 -19.05 19.99
C SER A 668 10.90 -19.49 21.19
N VAL A 669 10.45 -19.30 22.43
CA VAL A 669 11.22 -19.62 23.63
C VAL A 669 11.46 -21.13 23.81
N GLN A 670 10.72 -21.97 23.12
CA GLN A 670 10.89 -23.44 23.14
C GLN A 670 12.28 -23.91 22.70
N HIS A 671 13.05 -23.04 22.03
CA HIS A 671 14.41 -23.31 21.59
C HIS A 671 15.48 -22.83 22.58
N ASP A 672 15.09 -22.24 23.70
CA ASP A 672 15.97 -21.60 24.64
C ASP A 672 16.09 -22.34 25.97
N PHE A 673 17.09 -21.97 26.77
CA PHE A 673 17.46 -22.70 27.97
C PHE A 673 16.47 -22.59 29.12
N ILE A 674 15.78 -21.44 29.25
CA ILE A 674 14.75 -21.30 30.29
C ILE A 674 13.62 -22.30 30.10
N TYR A 675 13.23 -22.55 28.83
CA TYR A 675 12.22 -23.56 28.52
C TYR A 675 12.77 -24.97 28.74
N GLU A 676 14.00 -25.24 28.31
CA GLU A 676 14.68 -26.54 28.52
C GLU A 676 14.70 -26.90 29.99
N ALA A 677 14.91 -25.92 30.88
CA ALA A 677 15.00 -26.11 32.33
C ALA A 677 13.66 -26.35 33.02
N LEU A 678 12.52 -26.17 32.34
CA LEU A 678 11.20 -26.46 32.94
C LEU A 678 10.97 -27.94 33.14
N TYR A 679 10.16 -28.29 34.14
CA TYR A 679 9.62 -29.64 34.31
C TYR A 679 8.63 -29.95 33.15
N ASP A 680 8.48 -31.23 32.85
CA ASP A 680 7.63 -31.67 31.71
C ASP A 680 6.17 -31.19 31.83
N ASN A 681 5.60 -31.17 33.01
CA ASN A 681 4.26 -30.64 33.26
C ASN A 681 4.16 -29.14 32.93
N ASP A 682 5.18 -28.36 33.31
CA ASP A 682 5.22 -26.94 33.02
C ASP A 682 5.43 -26.66 31.51
N LYS A 683 6.25 -27.48 30.87
CA LYS A 683 6.40 -27.40 29.37
C LYS A 683 5.07 -27.64 28.66
N GLN A 684 4.32 -28.67 29.09
CA GLN A 684 3.02 -28.96 28.49
C GLN A 684 2.01 -27.82 28.74
N ALA A 685 1.95 -27.29 29.95
CA ALA A 685 1.09 -26.18 30.31
C ALA A 685 1.45 -24.92 29.53
N PHE A 686 2.74 -24.60 29.43
CA PHE A 686 3.24 -23.50 28.66
C PHE A 686 2.92 -23.63 27.18
N ASN A 687 3.09 -24.79 26.57
CA ASN A 687 2.78 -25.01 25.17
C ASN A 687 1.28 -24.83 24.87
N ARG A 688 0.39 -25.29 25.74
CA ARG A 688 -1.05 -25.03 25.59
C ARG A 688 -1.37 -23.53 25.62
N LEU A 689 -0.84 -22.84 26.60
CA LEU A 689 -0.96 -21.38 26.76
C LEU A 689 -0.39 -20.64 25.55
N TYR A 690 0.81 -21.01 25.12
CA TYR A 690 1.50 -20.41 23.97
C TYR A 690 0.69 -20.55 22.68
N ASN A 691 0.20 -21.75 22.39
CA ASN A 691 -0.59 -21.99 21.17
C ASN A 691 -1.93 -21.25 21.21
N ASP A 692 -2.59 -21.20 22.35
CA ASP A 692 -3.82 -20.44 22.50
C ASP A 692 -3.58 -18.93 22.31
N TYR A 693 -2.51 -18.41 22.90
CA TYR A 693 -2.15 -17.01 22.81
C TYR A 693 -1.87 -16.58 21.37
N TYR A 694 -0.98 -17.28 20.66
CA TYR A 694 -0.54 -16.86 19.33
C TYR A 694 -1.52 -17.20 18.20
N TYR A 695 -2.35 -18.22 18.34
CA TYR A 695 -3.17 -18.73 17.23
C TYR A 695 -4.69 -18.53 17.39
N ARG A 696 -5.19 -18.20 18.57
CA ARG A 696 -6.64 -18.07 18.81
C ARG A 696 -7.05 -16.85 19.61
N ARG A 697 -6.38 -16.56 20.73
CA ARG A 697 -6.79 -15.58 21.73
C ARG A 697 -7.16 -14.21 21.15
N ASN A 698 -6.40 -13.74 20.19
CA ASN A 698 -6.46 -12.35 19.71
C ASN A 698 -7.26 -12.16 18.41
N ASN A 699 -7.78 -13.21 17.76
CA ASN A 699 -8.40 -13.07 16.45
C ASN A 699 -9.55 -12.07 16.42
N ASP A 700 -10.55 -12.21 17.30
CA ASP A 700 -11.68 -11.28 17.34
C ASP A 700 -11.24 -9.86 17.72
N PHE A 701 -10.32 -9.75 18.67
CA PHE A 701 -9.78 -8.48 19.08
C PHE A 701 -9.05 -7.76 17.93
N TRP A 702 -8.17 -8.45 17.21
CA TRP A 702 -7.46 -7.88 16.08
C TRP A 702 -8.36 -7.57 14.89
N TYR A 703 -9.41 -8.34 14.66
CA TYR A 703 -10.45 -8.00 13.69
C TYR A 703 -11.03 -6.62 13.98
N HIS A 704 -11.48 -6.39 15.21
CA HIS A 704 -12.05 -5.10 15.61
C HIS A 704 -11.03 -3.96 15.56
N GLU A 705 -9.77 -4.21 15.94
CA GLU A 705 -8.71 -3.21 15.84
C GLU A 705 -8.44 -2.79 14.38
N ALA A 706 -8.40 -3.74 13.47
CA ALA A 706 -8.25 -3.45 12.04
C ALA A 706 -9.46 -2.68 11.47
N MET A 707 -10.66 -3.09 11.86
CA MET A 707 -11.92 -2.46 11.38
C MET A 707 -12.14 -1.05 11.92
N LYS A 708 -11.42 -0.62 12.95
CA LYS A 708 -11.39 0.80 13.35
C LYS A 708 -10.61 1.67 12.36
N LYS A 709 -9.66 1.11 11.63
CA LYS A 709 -8.64 1.82 10.84
C LYS A 709 -8.81 1.63 9.32
N LEU A 710 -8.76 0.38 8.87
CA LEU A 710 -8.67 0.04 7.45
C LEU A 710 -9.84 0.50 6.58
N PRO A 711 -11.11 0.43 6.99
CA PRO A 711 -12.21 0.87 6.15
C PRO A 711 -12.05 2.31 5.68
N LYS A 712 -11.69 3.22 6.57
CA LYS A 712 -11.46 4.62 6.24
C LYS A 712 -10.25 4.82 5.34
N LEU A 713 -9.18 4.09 5.58
CA LEU A 713 -7.93 4.20 4.83
C LEU A 713 -8.08 3.71 3.40
N VAL A 714 -8.66 2.54 3.20
CA VAL A 714 -8.86 1.97 1.86
C VAL A 714 -9.91 2.73 1.04
N GLN A 715 -10.79 3.48 1.69
CA GLN A 715 -11.79 4.33 1.04
C GLN A 715 -11.33 5.80 0.88
N ALA A 716 -10.13 6.14 1.32
CA ALA A 716 -9.60 7.50 1.22
C ALA A 716 -9.33 7.94 -0.22
N THR A 717 -9.06 7.00 -1.12
CA THR A 717 -8.78 7.22 -2.53
C THR A 717 -9.47 6.17 -3.39
N ARG A 718 -9.40 6.39 -4.71
CA ARG A 718 -9.90 5.43 -5.70
C ARG A 718 -8.84 4.47 -6.23
N MET A 719 -7.63 4.48 -5.66
CA MET A 719 -6.59 3.52 -6.05
C MET A 719 -7.03 2.07 -5.77
N LEU A 720 -6.62 1.15 -6.61
CA LEU A 720 -6.79 -0.28 -6.36
C LEU A 720 -5.91 -0.71 -5.19
N VAL A 721 -6.51 -1.33 -4.18
CA VAL A 721 -5.83 -1.69 -2.92
C VAL A 721 -5.34 -3.13 -2.96
N CYS A 722 -4.02 -3.30 -2.83
CA CYS A 722 -3.37 -4.59 -2.67
C CYS A 722 -2.60 -4.59 -1.35
N ALA A 723 -2.52 -5.73 -0.70
CA ALA A 723 -1.83 -5.85 0.58
C ALA A 723 -0.61 -6.77 0.48
N GLU A 724 0.40 -6.50 1.29
CA GLU A 724 1.40 -7.47 1.66
C GLU A 724 0.94 -8.12 2.98
N ASP A 725 0.51 -9.37 2.91
CA ASP A 725 -0.08 -10.15 4.00
C ASP A 725 0.68 -11.47 4.21
N LEU A 726 2.02 -11.36 4.25
CA LEU A 726 2.93 -12.50 4.45
C LEU A 726 3.38 -12.62 5.92
N GLY A 727 3.97 -13.76 6.26
CA GLY A 727 4.52 -14.06 7.57
C GLY A 727 3.53 -14.80 8.48
N MET A 728 3.49 -14.45 9.76
CA MET A 728 2.55 -15.01 10.73
C MET A 728 1.18 -14.34 10.58
N VAL A 729 0.32 -14.94 9.77
CA VAL A 729 -0.98 -14.35 9.39
C VAL A 729 -2.09 -14.94 10.26
N PRO A 730 -2.74 -14.16 11.14
CA PRO A 730 -3.89 -14.63 11.89
C PRO A 730 -5.14 -14.76 11.00
N ASP A 731 -6.07 -15.64 11.37
CA ASP A 731 -7.29 -15.91 10.58
C ASP A 731 -8.14 -14.67 10.30
N CYS A 732 -8.17 -13.73 11.25
CA CYS A 732 -8.94 -12.49 11.10
C CYS A 732 -8.50 -11.61 9.92
N VAL A 733 -7.28 -11.77 9.43
CA VAL A 733 -6.78 -11.00 8.27
C VAL A 733 -7.58 -11.32 7.03
N ALA A 734 -7.83 -12.60 6.76
CA ALA A 734 -8.66 -13.03 5.62
C ALA A 734 -10.10 -12.48 5.73
N TRP A 735 -10.66 -12.41 6.93
CA TRP A 735 -12.00 -11.84 7.15
C TRP A 735 -12.07 -10.37 6.74
N VAL A 736 -11.12 -9.56 7.21
CA VAL A 736 -11.04 -8.13 6.89
C VAL A 736 -10.75 -7.89 5.41
N MET A 737 -9.78 -8.63 4.86
CA MET A 737 -9.41 -8.53 3.44
C MET A 737 -10.61 -8.81 2.53
N ASN A 738 -11.39 -9.83 2.86
CA ASN A 738 -12.59 -10.18 2.11
C ASN A 738 -13.69 -9.12 2.27
N GLU A 739 -13.94 -8.65 3.48
CA GLU A 739 -14.96 -7.63 3.76
C GLU A 739 -14.66 -6.31 3.05
N LEU A 740 -13.40 -5.90 3.02
CA LEU A 740 -12.97 -4.64 2.39
C LEU A 740 -12.55 -4.79 0.91
N ARG A 741 -12.66 -5.98 0.35
CA ARG A 741 -12.28 -6.28 -1.04
C ARG A 741 -10.81 -5.93 -1.37
N ILE A 742 -9.91 -6.12 -0.42
CA ILE A 742 -8.47 -5.90 -0.59
C ILE A 742 -7.85 -7.11 -1.27
N LEU A 743 -6.97 -6.90 -2.26
CA LEU A 743 -6.25 -7.97 -2.92
C LEU A 743 -5.14 -8.52 -2.02
N SER A 744 -5.14 -9.82 -1.80
CA SER A 744 -4.08 -10.52 -1.06
C SER A 744 -2.85 -10.76 -1.94
N LEU A 745 -1.72 -11.11 -1.32
CA LEU A 745 -0.50 -11.53 -2.02
C LEU A 745 -0.34 -13.05 -1.92
N GLU A 746 -0.23 -13.72 -3.06
CA GLU A 746 -0.12 -15.18 -3.14
C GLU A 746 1.23 -15.57 -3.76
N ILE A 747 2.03 -16.31 -2.99
CA ILE A 747 3.35 -16.82 -3.41
C ILE A 747 3.35 -18.34 -3.26
N GLN A 748 3.54 -19.05 -4.37
CA GLN A 748 3.46 -20.52 -4.39
C GLN A 748 4.52 -21.18 -3.50
N SER A 749 5.74 -20.65 -3.47
CA SER A 749 6.84 -21.18 -2.65
C SER A 749 6.73 -20.81 -1.16
N MET A 750 5.80 -19.94 -0.82
CA MET A 750 5.55 -19.47 0.55
C MET A 750 4.04 -19.45 0.82
N PRO A 751 3.38 -20.61 0.92
CA PRO A 751 1.95 -20.66 1.18
C PRO A 751 1.63 -20.13 2.58
N LYS A 752 0.45 -19.53 2.72
CA LYS A 752 -0.04 -18.99 4.01
C LYS A 752 -0.44 -20.11 4.97
N ASP A 753 -0.87 -21.25 4.46
CA ASP A 753 -1.12 -22.44 5.27
C ASP A 753 0.22 -23.13 5.59
N PRO A 754 0.65 -23.16 6.87
CA PRO A 754 1.92 -23.74 7.27
C PRO A 754 2.01 -25.26 7.07
N LYS A 755 0.89 -25.92 6.81
CA LYS A 755 0.84 -27.36 6.53
C LYS A 755 1.23 -27.71 5.09
N LEU A 756 1.23 -26.71 4.20
CA LEU A 756 1.56 -26.88 2.79
C LEU A 756 3.01 -26.53 2.53
N THR A 757 3.71 -27.34 1.76
CA THR A 757 5.05 -27.02 1.26
C THR A 757 4.98 -26.02 0.11
N PHE A 758 4.01 -26.23 -0.79
CA PHE A 758 3.77 -25.34 -1.94
C PHE A 758 2.28 -24.99 -2.03
N GLY A 759 1.98 -23.77 -2.44
CA GLY A 759 0.63 -23.32 -2.74
C GLY A 759 0.12 -23.96 -4.04
N ASN A 760 -1.19 -24.09 -4.15
CA ASN A 760 -1.84 -24.50 -5.39
C ASN A 760 -2.34 -23.23 -6.12
N LEU A 761 -1.69 -22.87 -7.21
CA LEU A 761 -2.03 -21.69 -8.01
C LEU A 761 -3.48 -21.66 -8.47
N ASN A 762 -4.07 -22.83 -8.76
CA ASN A 762 -5.47 -22.91 -9.20
C ASN A 762 -6.48 -22.56 -8.09
N LEU A 763 -6.06 -22.55 -6.83
CA LEU A 763 -6.86 -22.19 -5.66
C LEU A 763 -6.63 -20.74 -5.19
N ASN A 764 -5.79 -19.99 -5.88
CA ASN A 764 -5.62 -18.57 -5.56
C ASN A 764 -6.97 -17.85 -5.62
N PRO A 765 -7.29 -17.00 -4.63
CA PRO A 765 -8.49 -16.19 -4.73
C PRO A 765 -8.40 -15.23 -5.91
N TYR A 766 -9.53 -14.91 -6.53
CA TYR A 766 -9.55 -13.94 -7.64
C TYR A 766 -9.02 -12.56 -7.20
N ARG A 767 -9.44 -12.08 -6.02
CA ARG A 767 -8.93 -10.84 -5.43
C ARG A 767 -7.55 -11.06 -4.82
N SER A 768 -6.58 -11.31 -5.67
CA SER A 768 -5.18 -11.51 -5.27
C SER A 768 -4.19 -11.03 -6.33
N VAL A 769 -2.97 -10.86 -5.86
CA VAL A 769 -1.77 -10.68 -6.68
C VAL A 769 -0.96 -11.97 -6.60
N SER A 770 -0.76 -12.64 -7.72
CA SER A 770 0.13 -13.79 -7.83
C SER A 770 1.51 -13.31 -8.24
N THR A 771 2.53 -13.79 -7.56
CA THR A 771 3.94 -13.56 -7.94
C THR A 771 4.78 -14.79 -7.64
N ILE A 772 5.92 -14.92 -8.32
CA ILE A 772 6.89 -16.00 -8.07
C ILE A 772 7.77 -15.63 -6.88
N SER A 773 8.31 -14.41 -6.90
CA SER A 773 9.17 -13.87 -5.84
C SER A 773 8.93 -12.38 -5.60
N THR A 774 9.32 -11.91 -4.42
CA THR A 774 9.33 -10.49 -4.07
C THR A 774 10.77 -10.00 -3.92
N HIS A 775 10.93 -8.69 -3.74
CA HIS A 775 12.23 -8.08 -3.45
C HIS A 775 12.85 -8.53 -2.12
N ASP A 776 12.06 -9.12 -1.21
CA ASP A 776 12.50 -9.57 0.12
C ASP A 776 12.93 -11.04 0.17
N MET A 777 12.91 -11.73 -0.94
CA MET A 777 13.24 -13.14 -1.01
C MET A 777 14.11 -13.45 -2.23
N SER A 778 14.59 -14.67 -2.32
CA SER A 778 15.35 -15.17 -3.46
C SER A 778 14.52 -15.09 -4.74
N THR A 779 15.15 -14.72 -5.85
CA THR A 779 14.53 -14.85 -7.17
C THR A 779 14.28 -16.31 -7.50
N LEU A 780 13.47 -16.59 -8.52
CA LEU A 780 13.19 -17.96 -8.96
C LEU A 780 14.48 -18.77 -9.19
N ARG A 781 15.46 -18.17 -9.84
CA ARG A 781 16.75 -18.84 -10.14
C ARG A 781 17.58 -19.12 -8.89
N GLN A 782 17.60 -18.18 -7.93
CA GLN A 782 18.28 -18.39 -6.66
C GLN A 782 17.59 -19.51 -5.86
N TRP A 783 16.26 -19.39 -5.71
CA TRP A 783 15.47 -20.37 -4.98
C TRP A 783 15.63 -21.79 -5.54
N TRP A 784 15.73 -21.92 -6.85
CA TRP A 784 15.89 -23.20 -7.52
C TRP A 784 17.12 -23.97 -7.08
N ASP A 785 18.21 -23.27 -6.78
CA ASP A 785 19.52 -23.85 -6.43
C ASP A 785 19.84 -23.81 -4.93
N GLU A 786 18.98 -23.22 -4.07
CA GLU A 786 19.22 -23.15 -2.62
C GLU A 786 19.02 -24.49 -1.91
N ASP A 787 18.03 -25.25 -2.30
CA ASP A 787 17.65 -26.54 -1.70
C ASP A 787 17.21 -27.53 -2.78
N TYR A 788 18.11 -28.42 -3.13
CA TYR A 788 17.87 -29.40 -4.21
C TYR A 788 16.79 -30.44 -3.87
N GLU A 789 16.60 -30.75 -2.59
CA GLU A 789 15.53 -31.68 -2.17
C GLU A 789 14.17 -30.99 -2.32
N LEU A 790 14.06 -29.74 -1.89
CA LEU A 790 12.85 -28.97 -2.01
C LEU A 790 12.46 -28.74 -3.49
N THR A 791 13.41 -28.37 -4.33
CA THR A 791 13.15 -28.16 -5.76
C THR A 791 12.88 -29.46 -6.51
N GLN A 792 13.45 -30.58 -6.09
CA GLN A 792 13.06 -31.91 -6.62
C GLN A 792 11.59 -32.24 -6.25
N GLN A 793 11.15 -31.93 -5.02
CA GLN A 793 9.75 -32.08 -4.62
C GLN A 793 8.83 -31.19 -5.47
N TYR A 794 9.22 -29.96 -5.71
CA TYR A 794 8.49 -29.03 -6.57
C TYR A 794 8.37 -29.58 -7.99
N TYR A 795 9.46 -30.02 -8.55
CA TYR A 795 9.55 -30.60 -9.89
C TYR A 795 8.65 -31.84 -10.05
N ASN A 796 8.62 -32.69 -9.03
CA ASN A 796 7.77 -33.88 -9.03
C ASN A 796 6.29 -33.57 -8.80
N SER A 797 5.97 -32.80 -7.75
CA SER A 797 4.59 -32.64 -7.27
C SER A 797 3.84 -31.47 -7.91
N VAL A 798 4.53 -30.39 -8.27
CA VAL A 798 3.93 -29.20 -8.87
C VAL A 798 4.04 -29.24 -10.40
N MET A 799 5.20 -29.64 -10.92
CA MET A 799 5.45 -29.68 -12.37
C MET A 799 5.10 -31.06 -13.00
N TRP A 800 4.74 -32.05 -12.19
CA TRP A 800 4.34 -33.38 -12.61
C TRP A 800 5.39 -34.10 -13.47
N ARG A 801 6.66 -33.97 -13.08
CA ARG A 801 7.80 -34.59 -13.77
C ARG A 801 8.45 -35.62 -12.87
N GLY A 802 8.86 -36.76 -13.45
CA GLY A 802 9.33 -37.93 -12.72
C GLY A 802 10.85 -38.17 -12.76
N ASP A 803 11.57 -37.37 -13.54
CA ASP A 803 13.03 -37.43 -13.65
C ASP A 803 13.74 -36.51 -12.67
N GLY A 804 15.06 -36.40 -12.73
CA GLY A 804 15.82 -35.48 -11.89
C GLY A 804 15.62 -34.01 -12.30
N ALA A 805 15.37 -33.14 -11.32
CA ALA A 805 15.23 -31.72 -11.56
C ALA A 805 16.58 -31.16 -12.12
N PRO A 806 16.54 -30.46 -13.26
CA PRO A 806 17.77 -29.91 -13.84
C PRO A 806 18.26 -28.68 -13.03
N HIS A 807 19.59 -28.60 -12.89
CA HIS A 807 20.28 -27.46 -12.27
C HIS A 807 21.45 -27.00 -13.14
N PRO A 808 21.68 -25.69 -13.29
CA PRO A 808 20.81 -24.60 -12.89
C PRO A 808 19.46 -24.62 -13.63
N LEU A 809 18.53 -23.75 -13.22
CA LEU A 809 17.19 -23.67 -13.81
C LEU A 809 17.27 -23.37 -15.32
N PRO A 810 16.80 -24.30 -16.20
CA PRO A 810 16.78 -24.03 -17.62
C PRO A 810 15.65 -23.09 -18.01
N GLY A 811 15.82 -22.35 -19.09
CA GLY A 811 14.86 -21.35 -19.58
C GLY A 811 13.48 -21.93 -19.91
N TRP A 812 13.42 -23.15 -20.45
CA TRP A 812 12.15 -23.84 -20.77
C TRP A 812 11.34 -24.14 -19.49
N LEU A 813 11.99 -24.54 -18.40
CA LEU A 813 11.33 -24.83 -17.13
C LEU A 813 10.88 -23.53 -16.44
N ALA A 814 11.72 -22.51 -16.48
CA ALA A 814 11.34 -21.16 -16.03
C ALA A 814 10.09 -20.66 -16.78
N SER A 815 10.03 -20.87 -18.11
CA SER A 815 8.87 -20.52 -18.92
C SER A 815 7.60 -21.27 -18.49
N ASP A 816 7.71 -22.55 -18.14
CA ASP A 816 6.57 -23.34 -17.64
C ASP A 816 6.08 -22.82 -16.29
N ILE A 817 7.00 -22.46 -15.38
CA ILE A 817 6.66 -21.89 -14.08
C ILE A 817 5.97 -20.53 -14.24
N VAL A 818 6.46 -19.68 -15.12
CA VAL A 818 5.85 -18.38 -15.46
C VAL A 818 4.45 -18.59 -16.05
N ARG A 819 4.31 -19.52 -16.98
CA ARG A 819 3.00 -19.85 -17.58
C ARG A 819 1.99 -20.30 -16.53
N ASN A 820 2.39 -21.15 -15.58
CA ASN A 820 1.51 -21.62 -14.51
C ASN A 820 1.01 -20.45 -13.64
N HIS A 821 1.89 -19.49 -13.30
CA HIS A 821 1.50 -18.31 -12.55
C HIS A 821 0.55 -17.40 -13.34
N LEU A 822 0.82 -17.18 -14.62
CA LEU A 822 -0.07 -16.40 -15.49
C LEU A 822 -1.45 -17.05 -15.65
N ASN A 823 -1.52 -18.35 -15.64
CA ASN A 823 -2.79 -19.12 -15.74
C ASN A 823 -3.58 -19.16 -14.44
N SER A 824 -3.04 -18.68 -13.33
CA SER A 824 -3.76 -18.64 -12.05
C SER A 824 -5.03 -17.79 -12.14
N PRO A 825 -6.03 -18.02 -11.26
CA PRO A 825 -7.24 -17.21 -11.22
C PRO A 825 -7.03 -15.82 -10.63
N SER A 826 -5.86 -15.48 -10.10
CA SER A 826 -5.54 -14.18 -9.53
C SER A 826 -5.81 -13.03 -10.51
N MET A 827 -6.41 -11.93 -10.00
CA MET A 827 -6.69 -10.75 -10.81
C MET A 827 -5.41 -10.16 -11.41
N LEU A 828 -4.37 -10.05 -10.61
CA LEU A 828 -3.06 -9.56 -11.04
C LEU A 828 -2.03 -10.70 -10.99
N CYS A 829 -1.22 -10.82 -12.03
CA CYS A 829 0.00 -11.62 -12.00
C CYS A 829 1.16 -10.67 -12.27
N LEU A 830 1.90 -10.32 -11.23
CA LEU A 830 2.98 -9.34 -11.26
C LEU A 830 4.29 -10.06 -10.95
N LEU A 831 5.12 -10.21 -11.95
CA LEU A 831 6.41 -10.89 -11.81
C LEU A 831 7.53 -9.87 -11.68
N SER A 832 8.53 -10.20 -10.84
CA SER A 832 9.75 -9.40 -10.80
C SER A 832 10.42 -9.38 -12.18
N TRP A 833 11.13 -8.31 -12.47
CA TRP A 833 11.94 -8.22 -13.67
C TRP A 833 12.88 -9.43 -13.84
N GLN A 834 13.51 -9.85 -12.73
CA GLN A 834 14.43 -10.99 -12.71
C GLN A 834 13.72 -12.30 -13.07
N ASP A 835 12.51 -12.50 -12.61
CA ASP A 835 11.74 -13.71 -12.89
C ASP A 835 11.24 -13.74 -14.34
N TRP A 836 10.91 -12.61 -14.94
CA TRP A 836 10.69 -12.50 -16.38
C TRP A 836 11.95 -12.89 -17.16
N MET A 837 13.12 -12.36 -16.78
CA MET A 837 14.40 -12.65 -17.46
C MET A 837 14.82 -14.11 -17.33
N SER A 838 14.35 -14.84 -16.32
CA SER A 838 14.70 -16.24 -16.09
C SER A 838 14.35 -17.16 -17.26
N ILE A 839 13.41 -16.77 -18.11
CA ILE A 839 12.95 -17.57 -19.26
C ILE A 839 13.94 -17.57 -20.44
N ASP A 840 14.92 -16.68 -20.43
CA ASP A 840 15.92 -16.57 -21.52
C ASP A 840 17.34 -16.74 -20.97
N GLU A 841 17.95 -17.88 -21.28
CA GLU A 841 19.29 -18.22 -20.76
C GLU A 841 20.42 -17.35 -21.30
N LYS A 842 20.20 -16.68 -22.43
CA LYS A 842 21.20 -15.82 -23.06
C LYS A 842 21.15 -14.39 -22.50
N LEU A 843 19.96 -13.90 -22.17
CA LEU A 843 19.77 -12.53 -21.73
C LEU A 843 19.89 -12.38 -20.21
N ARG A 844 19.55 -13.39 -19.42
CA ARG A 844 19.59 -13.32 -17.97
C ARG A 844 21.03 -13.20 -17.46
N LEU A 845 21.22 -12.66 -16.25
CA LEU A 845 22.54 -12.56 -15.63
C LEU A 845 23.20 -13.95 -15.50
N PRO A 846 24.52 -14.07 -15.75
CA PRO A 846 25.24 -15.34 -15.54
C PRO A 846 25.14 -15.84 -14.10
N ASP A 847 25.34 -14.97 -13.11
CA ASP A 847 25.23 -15.29 -11.68
C ASP A 847 23.85 -14.93 -11.14
N ALA A 848 23.07 -15.94 -10.74
CA ALA A 848 21.76 -15.76 -10.14
C ALA A 848 21.81 -14.94 -8.83
N ASN A 849 22.89 -15.03 -8.07
CA ASN A 849 23.04 -14.28 -6.82
C ASN A 849 23.13 -12.76 -7.02
N ALA A 850 23.57 -12.33 -8.20
CA ALA A 850 23.60 -10.91 -8.56
C ALA A 850 22.20 -10.31 -8.79
N GLU A 851 21.15 -11.13 -8.88
CA GLU A 851 19.76 -10.70 -9.04
C GLU A 851 19.10 -10.23 -7.73
N ARG A 852 19.70 -10.52 -6.58
CA ARG A 852 19.08 -10.25 -5.27
C ARG A 852 18.94 -8.74 -5.01
N ILE A 853 17.75 -8.34 -4.57
CA ILE A 853 17.48 -6.93 -4.21
C ILE A 853 17.69 -6.71 -2.71
N ASN A 854 17.01 -7.48 -1.86
CA ASN A 854 17.08 -7.34 -0.41
C ASN A 854 17.34 -8.68 0.29
N ILE A 855 18.00 -8.61 1.42
CA ILE A 855 18.18 -9.71 2.37
C ILE A 855 17.66 -9.21 3.72
N PRO A 856 16.39 -9.48 4.09
CA PRO A 856 15.77 -8.92 5.30
C PRO A 856 16.49 -9.25 6.61
N ALA A 857 17.20 -10.37 6.67
CA ALA A 857 18.00 -10.75 7.82
C ALA A 857 19.24 -9.85 8.02
N ASN A 858 19.65 -9.12 7.00
CA ASN A 858 20.75 -8.15 7.07
C ASN A 858 20.20 -6.73 7.26
N PRO A 859 20.25 -6.14 8.47
CA PRO A 859 19.67 -4.82 8.74
C PRO A 859 20.41 -3.67 8.03
N ARG A 860 21.60 -3.92 7.51
CA ARG A 860 22.42 -2.97 6.77
C ARG A 860 22.68 -3.42 5.34
N HIS A 861 21.66 -3.98 4.69
CA HIS A 861 21.76 -4.39 3.31
C HIS A 861 21.93 -3.18 2.40
N TYR A 862 22.78 -3.31 1.38
CA TYR A 862 22.98 -2.30 0.35
C TYR A 862 22.04 -2.59 -0.84
N TRP A 863 21.02 -1.77 -1.04
CA TRP A 863 20.00 -1.88 -2.08
C TRP A 863 20.55 -1.32 -3.40
N ARG A 864 21.42 -2.05 -4.06
CA ARG A 864 22.18 -1.56 -5.23
C ARG A 864 21.96 -2.35 -6.52
N TYR A 865 20.96 -3.27 -6.50
CA TYR A 865 20.65 -4.04 -7.71
C TYR A 865 20.26 -3.11 -8.86
N ARG A 866 20.80 -3.38 -10.05
CA ARG A 866 20.54 -2.63 -11.26
C ARG A 866 20.38 -3.56 -12.45
N MET A 867 19.45 -3.24 -13.38
CA MET A 867 19.33 -3.95 -14.65
C MET A 867 20.70 -3.99 -15.35
N HIS A 868 21.04 -5.13 -15.92
CA HIS A 868 22.29 -5.27 -16.70
C HIS A 868 22.09 -4.86 -18.17
N LEU A 869 20.84 -4.92 -18.68
CA LEU A 869 20.45 -4.39 -19.98
C LEU A 869 19.96 -2.96 -19.85
N THR A 870 20.21 -2.13 -20.88
CA THR A 870 19.46 -0.88 -21.00
C THR A 870 18.05 -1.18 -21.50
N ILE A 871 17.10 -0.29 -21.21
CA ILE A 871 15.72 -0.44 -21.70
C ILE A 871 15.69 -0.40 -23.23
N GLU A 872 16.57 0.38 -23.87
CA GLU A 872 16.74 0.41 -25.32
C GLU A 872 17.20 -0.95 -25.88
N GLN A 873 18.17 -1.60 -25.25
CA GLN A 873 18.57 -2.96 -25.61
C GLN A 873 17.41 -3.95 -25.42
N LEU A 874 16.69 -3.85 -24.32
CA LEU A 874 15.53 -4.69 -24.01
C LEU A 874 14.43 -4.54 -25.07
N MET A 875 14.16 -3.32 -25.52
CA MET A 875 13.17 -3.06 -26.59
C MET A 875 13.56 -3.69 -27.93
N GLN A 876 14.84 -3.90 -28.18
CA GLN A 876 15.36 -4.53 -29.39
C GLN A 876 15.37 -6.06 -29.33
N GLU A 877 15.22 -6.67 -28.15
CA GLU A 877 15.19 -8.12 -27.95
C GLU A 877 13.85 -8.72 -28.40
N SER A 878 13.62 -8.70 -29.70
CA SER A 878 12.31 -9.04 -30.30
C SER A 878 11.86 -10.48 -29.97
N ALA A 879 12.76 -11.45 -29.92
CA ALA A 879 12.43 -12.83 -29.59
C ALA A 879 11.97 -13.00 -28.15
N PHE A 880 12.66 -12.36 -27.21
CA PHE A 880 12.29 -12.34 -25.80
C PHE A 880 10.95 -11.62 -25.59
N ASN A 881 10.80 -10.44 -26.16
CA ASN A 881 9.58 -9.64 -26.05
C ASN A 881 8.36 -10.36 -26.64
N ALA A 882 8.53 -11.04 -27.81
CA ALA A 882 7.48 -11.85 -28.40
C ALA A 882 7.09 -13.04 -27.52
N LYS A 883 8.06 -13.67 -26.86
CA LYS A 883 7.79 -14.80 -25.92
C LYS A 883 7.02 -14.34 -24.69
N VAL A 884 7.37 -13.20 -24.11
CA VAL A 884 6.63 -12.59 -23.00
C VAL A 884 5.19 -12.31 -23.43
N GLN A 885 5.01 -11.68 -24.58
CA GLN A 885 3.70 -11.36 -25.13
C GLN A 885 2.87 -12.61 -25.40
N GLU A 886 3.48 -13.65 -25.93
CA GLU A 886 2.81 -14.94 -26.19
C GLU A 886 2.32 -15.58 -24.89
N LEU A 887 3.15 -15.63 -23.86
CA LEU A 887 2.77 -16.19 -22.56
C LEU A 887 1.58 -15.45 -21.94
N ILE A 888 1.56 -14.12 -22.05
CA ILE A 888 0.47 -13.29 -21.55
C ILE A 888 -0.81 -13.52 -22.37
N ASN A 889 -0.72 -13.53 -23.69
CA ASN A 889 -1.87 -13.75 -24.57
C ASN A 889 -2.51 -15.12 -24.36
N GLN A 890 -1.70 -16.16 -24.21
CA GLN A 890 -2.19 -17.53 -23.93
C GLN A 890 -2.91 -17.64 -22.58
N SER A 891 -2.56 -16.83 -21.61
CA SER A 891 -3.22 -16.80 -20.29
C SER A 891 -4.57 -16.09 -20.28
N GLY A 892 -4.94 -15.41 -21.35
CA GLY A 892 -6.16 -14.59 -21.43
C GLY A 892 -6.12 -13.31 -20.57
N ARG A 893 -4.95 -12.87 -20.14
CA ARG A 893 -4.76 -11.60 -19.43
C ARG A 893 -4.71 -10.45 -20.43
N LEU A 894 -5.35 -9.33 -20.03
CA LEU A 894 -5.38 -8.11 -20.84
C LEU A 894 -4.04 -7.38 -20.76
#